data_ee62002d40bb9a867cca00ca5bfbc5d2
#
_entry.id   ee62002d40bb9a867cca00ca5bfbc5d2
#
_cell.length_a   1.000
_cell.length_b   1.000
_cell.length_c   1.000
_cell.angle_alpha   90.00
_cell.angle_beta   90.00
_cell.angle_gamma   90.00
#
_symmetry.space_group_name_H-M   'P 1'
#
loop_
_entity.id
_entity.type
_entity.pdbx_description
1 polymer ?
#
loop_
_entity_poly.entity_id
_entity_poly.type
_entity_poly.pdbx_seq_one_letter_code
_entity_poly.pdbx_strand_id
1 'polypeptide(L)'
;MKVQKRDGRLEELNIENIRKQTIPACEGLAGTSYEDLELSASILFTDGINTSDIQKALINTAHNKISLDKPNWGFVAARLGFYDIYHTIKETYKIKESGDVYKHVTLQMYLDRAEHILSNFVNKYSKEDIEKLNNIIDGKKDMLFNYPGYRVLKDRYLLIDLGELIELPQHMIMAIAMFVAQNEEDKVYWASEFYKVISDLKFIPATPIQSNGRVKNGSTASCFLTSIADTSDSIFDSYKEIAFGSKVGGGWGVDVTRLRSLGSTIGHKLNAAGGAIPFIKILNDIALAVDQNGKRAGAFAIYMESWCIDFPDFLDMCKRSGEERRRGQDLFYAVSASDLFIKRIKENTKWTLFDPRDVPELSETWGEEFEKYYLQAEEDFLSGKRKFNPNTKQIEISDLVSKMMYNWVTEGKLFWFFKDTVNRAHEHKHLGIIRSSNLCVEVVMPTDENRTAVCNLGSINLSRVESVEDLVRTSKLATRFLDDVIDVTEYHSERAEKTQKAMRSFGCGTIGEAEYIATRQIHYGSPEHIEVIKELYGTISNTLKETSIELAKERGSCEAVPGIRNAYRMAIAPNTSTSLFAGSVASCEPIYAKETVEISKLGNYKVIAPNINIDNIAYYRNAFEIDQKVLIDTNAIRQQFVDMSISQSLYIDATDYMGTGRPVSAIDIIKLIIRAHSKGLKTLYYFRSKAKKNDSAITGKGGITCSGCEN
;
A
#
# COMPACT_ATOMS: atom_id res chain seq x y z
N MET A 1 37.92 -31.46 -6.34
CA MET A 1 36.75 -31.01 -7.07
C MET A 1 37.09 -29.68 -7.73
N LYS A 2 36.89 -29.58 -9.05
CA LYS A 2 37.14 -28.34 -9.80
C LYS A 2 35.87 -27.46 -9.78
N VAL A 3 36.08 -26.17 -9.83
CA VAL A 3 35.01 -25.16 -9.95
C VAL A 3 35.31 -24.22 -11.09
N GLN A 4 34.29 -23.79 -11.82
CA GLN A 4 34.40 -22.78 -12.87
C GLN A 4 34.14 -21.40 -12.28
N LYS A 5 35.12 -20.52 -12.42
CA LYS A 5 35.00 -19.11 -12.08
C LYS A 5 34.06 -18.41 -13.04
N ARG A 6 33.53 -17.24 -12.67
CA ARG A 6 32.67 -16.42 -13.52
C ARG A 6 33.35 -15.98 -14.84
N ASP A 7 34.67 -15.85 -14.85
CA ASP A 7 35.49 -15.56 -16.03
C ASP A 7 35.81 -16.80 -16.90
N GLY A 8 35.23 -17.97 -16.57
CA GLY A 8 35.39 -19.22 -17.31
C GLY A 8 36.59 -20.10 -16.92
N ARG A 9 37.50 -19.61 -16.06
CA ARG A 9 38.67 -20.40 -15.62
C ARG A 9 38.26 -21.54 -14.70
N LEU A 10 38.94 -22.68 -14.81
CA LEU A 10 38.77 -23.83 -13.88
C LEU A 10 39.85 -23.78 -12.83
N GLU A 11 39.46 -23.88 -11.56
CA GLU A 11 40.33 -23.90 -10.40
C GLU A 11 39.90 -25.04 -9.45
N GLU A 12 40.80 -25.49 -8.53
CA GLU A 12 40.42 -26.36 -7.46
C GLU A 12 39.53 -25.62 -6.45
N LEU A 13 38.47 -26.29 -5.96
CA LEU A 13 37.60 -25.73 -4.94
C LEU A 13 38.41 -25.40 -3.67
N ASN A 14 38.43 -24.13 -3.31
CA ASN A 14 39.03 -23.68 -2.06
C ASN A 14 37.90 -23.31 -1.06
N ILE A 15 37.75 -24.13 -0.03
CA ILE A 15 36.76 -23.98 1.04
C ILE A 15 36.94 -22.66 1.79
N GLU A 16 38.18 -22.18 1.95
CA GLU A 16 38.45 -20.90 2.61
C GLU A 16 37.76 -19.70 1.90
N ASN A 17 37.58 -19.78 0.59
CA ASN A 17 36.83 -18.75 -0.15
C ASN A 17 35.34 -18.81 0.15
N ILE A 18 34.77 -19.96 0.47
CA ILE A 18 33.38 -20.11 0.92
C ILE A 18 33.27 -19.55 2.35
N ARG A 19 34.20 -19.91 3.24
CA ARG A 19 34.26 -19.47 4.65
C ARG A 19 34.30 -17.93 4.82
N LYS A 20 34.98 -17.24 3.90
CA LYS A 20 35.00 -15.77 3.87
C LYS A 20 33.60 -15.12 3.79
N GLN A 21 32.59 -15.88 3.37
CA GLN A 21 31.19 -15.42 3.28
C GLN A 21 30.30 -16.09 4.33
N THR A 22 30.49 -17.40 4.57
CA THR A 22 29.59 -18.16 5.45
C THR A 22 29.81 -17.82 6.92
N ILE A 23 31.07 -17.61 7.37
CA ILE A 23 31.37 -17.17 8.74
C ILE A 23 30.73 -15.82 9.05
N PRO A 24 30.98 -14.71 8.28
CA PRO A 24 30.36 -13.43 8.59
C PRO A 24 28.84 -13.44 8.39
N ALA A 25 28.31 -14.30 7.50
CA ALA A 25 26.86 -14.42 7.32
C ALA A 25 26.16 -14.98 8.58
N CYS A 26 26.81 -15.88 9.33
CA CYS A 26 26.26 -16.46 10.56
C CYS A 26 26.65 -15.67 11.84
N GLU A 27 27.61 -14.75 11.74
CA GLU A 27 28.16 -14.04 12.91
C GLU A 27 27.08 -13.24 13.65
N GLY A 28 26.99 -13.41 14.97
CA GLY A 28 26.06 -12.72 15.84
C GLY A 28 24.60 -13.18 15.74
N LEU A 29 24.32 -14.27 15.01
CA LEU A 29 22.95 -14.81 14.82
C LEU A 29 22.77 -16.12 15.61
N ALA A 30 22.01 -16.07 16.69
CA ALA A 30 21.73 -17.23 17.52
C ALA A 30 21.03 -18.36 16.72
N GLY A 31 21.44 -19.61 16.96
CA GLY A 31 20.83 -20.79 16.30
C GLY A 31 21.26 -21.01 14.86
N THR A 32 22.30 -20.32 14.38
CA THR A 32 22.93 -20.52 13.08
C THR A 32 24.34 -21.04 13.19
N SER A 33 24.83 -21.84 12.22
CA SER A 33 26.20 -22.37 12.15
C SER A 33 26.65 -22.37 10.68
N TYR A 34 27.83 -21.85 10.44
CA TYR A 34 28.42 -21.87 9.10
C TYR A 34 28.83 -23.31 8.69
N GLU A 35 29.24 -24.17 9.66
CA GLU A 35 29.56 -25.57 9.40
C GLU A 35 28.30 -26.34 8.92
N ASP A 36 27.17 -26.14 9.61
CA ASP A 36 25.90 -26.76 9.22
C ASP A 36 25.45 -26.27 7.84
N LEU A 37 25.65 -24.98 7.52
CA LEU A 37 25.38 -24.41 6.21
C LEU A 37 26.25 -25.04 5.11
N GLU A 38 27.57 -25.06 5.34
CA GLU A 38 28.54 -25.58 4.37
C GLU A 38 28.33 -27.07 4.11
N LEU A 39 28.13 -27.88 5.15
CA LEU A 39 27.83 -29.30 5.01
C LEU A 39 26.56 -29.56 4.18
N SER A 40 25.49 -28.85 4.51
CA SER A 40 24.25 -29.02 3.82
C SER A 40 24.31 -28.54 2.35
N ALA A 41 25.01 -27.44 2.07
CA ALA A 41 25.14 -26.90 0.73
C ALA A 41 26.10 -27.74 -0.14
N SER A 42 27.15 -28.33 0.44
CA SER A 42 28.16 -29.14 -0.26
C SER A 42 27.56 -30.35 -0.99
N ILE A 43 26.43 -30.86 -0.53
CA ILE A 43 25.69 -31.97 -1.17
C ILE A 43 25.23 -31.60 -2.59
N LEU A 44 25.03 -30.29 -2.85
CA LEU A 44 24.60 -29.76 -4.14
C LEU A 44 25.78 -29.46 -5.10
N PHE A 45 27.04 -29.61 -4.63
CA PHE A 45 28.21 -29.28 -5.43
C PHE A 45 28.61 -30.47 -6.32
N THR A 46 28.79 -30.20 -7.59
CA THR A 46 29.26 -31.16 -8.59
C THR A 46 30.60 -30.72 -9.17
N ASP A 47 31.38 -31.64 -9.68
CA ASP A 47 32.66 -31.28 -10.33
C ASP A 47 32.42 -30.38 -11.54
N GLY A 48 33.14 -29.27 -11.63
CA GLY A 48 32.94 -28.25 -12.66
C GLY A 48 31.81 -27.22 -12.36
N ILE A 49 31.18 -27.25 -11.19
CA ILE A 49 30.13 -26.28 -10.81
C ILE A 49 30.62 -24.84 -10.92
N ASN A 50 29.75 -23.94 -11.40
CA ASN A 50 30.05 -22.51 -11.39
C ASN A 50 30.06 -21.92 -9.99
N THR A 51 30.96 -20.99 -9.70
CA THR A 51 31.00 -20.30 -8.40
C THR A 51 29.72 -19.49 -8.13
N SER A 52 29.03 -19.01 -9.16
CA SER A 52 27.70 -18.40 -9.05
C SER A 52 26.62 -19.37 -8.58
N ASP A 53 26.73 -20.64 -9.01
CA ASP A 53 25.75 -21.66 -8.59
C ASP A 53 26.07 -22.20 -7.18
N ILE A 54 27.34 -22.20 -6.75
CA ILE A 54 27.72 -22.39 -5.35
C ILE A 54 27.07 -21.30 -4.48
N GLN A 55 27.13 -20.04 -4.89
CA GLN A 55 26.51 -18.93 -4.16
C GLN A 55 24.99 -19.11 -4.04
N LYS A 56 24.32 -19.46 -5.16
CA LYS A 56 22.87 -19.77 -5.13
C LYS A 56 22.56 -20.96 -4.23
N ALA A 57 23.39 -22.01 -4.24
CA ALA A 57 23.21 -23.18 -3.38
C ALA A 57 23.31 -22.80 -1.89
N LEU A 58 24.27 -21.95 -1.50
CA LEU A 58 24.40 -21.44 -0.15
C LEU A 58 23.18 -20.62 0.28
N ILE A 59 22.73 -19.68 -0.55
CA ILE A 59 21.54 -18.85 -0.31
C ILE A 59 20.31 -19.74 -0.13
N ASN A 60 20.07 -20.68 -1.07
CA ASN A 60 18.91 -21.57 -1.03
C ASN A 60 18.94 -22.51 0.18
N THR A 61 20.13 -23.01 0.55
CA THR A 61 20.30 -23.87 1.73
C THR A 61 19.97 -23.09 3.01
N ALA A 62 20.47 -21.86 3.16
CA ALA A 62 20.12 -21.00 4.28
C ALA A 62 18.61 -20.68 4.30
N HIS A 63 18.01 -20.35 3.15
CA HIS A 63 16.58 -20.11 3.04
C HIS A 63 15.73 -21.34 3.43
N ASN A 64 16.12 -22.53 3.02
CA ASN A 64 15.39 -23.76 3.35
C ASN A 64 15.45 -24.12 4.86
N LYS A 65 16.45 -23.61 5.57
CA LYS A 65 16.59 -23.78 7.03
C LYS A 65 15.72 -22.80 7.84
N ILE A 66 15.07 -21.81 7.19
CA ILE A 66 14.18 -20.86 7.88
C ILE A 66 12.99 -21.62 8.46
N SER A 67 12.74 -21.45 9.76
CA SER A 67 11.60 -21.98 10.50
C SER A 67 11.31 -21.13 11.73
N LEU A 68 10.16 -21.34 12.37
CA LEU A 68 9.82 -20.66 13.64
C LEU A 68 10.86 -20.86 14.72
N ASP A 69 11.48 -22.06 14.80
CA ASP A 69 12.54 -22.38 15.78
C ASP A 69 13.88 -21.78 15.40
N LYS A 70 14.08 -21.44 14.12
CA LYS A 70 15.35 -20.95 13.56
C LYS A 70 15.14 -19.75 12.63
N PRO A 71 14.52 -18.66 13.10
CA PRO A 71 14.18 -17.51 12.24
C PRO A 71 15.39 -16.77 11.69
N ASN A 72 16.52 -16.79 12.42
CA ASN A 72 17.75 -16.08 12.06
C ASN A 72 18.40 -16.58 10.76
N TRP A 73 18.03 -17.77 10.26
CA TRP A 73 18.47 -18.22 8.93
C TRP A 73 17.99 -17.30 7.82
N GLY A 74 16.92 -16.50 8.05
CA GLY A 74 16.48 -15.45 7.13
C GLY A 74 17.51 -14.34 6.96
N PHE A 75 18.23 -13.97 8.02
CA PHE A 75 19.33 -13.01 7.94
C PHE A 75 20.57 -13.63 7.28
N VAL A 76 20.88 -14.89 7.56
CA VAL A 76 21.99 -15.60 6.89
C VAL A 76 21.77 -15.63 5.37
N ALA A 77 20.58 -16.01 4.93
CA ALA A 77 20.24 -16.05 3.51
C ALA A 77 20.32 -14.66 2.85
N ALA A 78 19.88 -13.60 3.54
CA ALA A 78 19.99 -12.22 3.07
C ALA A 78 21.45 -11.77 2.95
N ARG A 79 22.27 -11.99 3.99
CA ARG A 79 23.70 -11.61 3.99
C ARG A 79 24.48 -12.30 2.86
N LEU A 80 24.21 -13.59 2.63
CA LEU A 80 24.76 -14.29 1.47
C LEU A 80 24.28 -13.71 0.14
N GLY A 81 23.01 -13.28 0.08
CA GLY A 81 22.46 -12.59 -1.07
C GLY A 81 23.12 -11.24 -1.33
N PHE A 82 23.42 -10.45 -0.30
CA PHE A 82 24.16 -9.20 -0.42
C PHE A 82 25.61 -9.43 -0.89
N TYR A 83 26.28 -10.48 -0.44
CA TYR A 83 27.59 -10.82 -0.98
C TYR A 83 27.53 -11.12 -2.49
N ASP A 84 26.47 -11.76 -2.98
CA ASP A 84 26.25 -11.94 -4.42
C ASP A 84 26.06 -10.61 -5.15
N ILE A 85 25.27 -9.68 -4.59
CA ILE A 85 25.13 -8.31 -5.11
C ILE A 85 26.48 -7.59 -5.15
N TYR A 86 27.25 -7.62 -4.06
CA TYR A 86 28.55 -6.95 -3.98
C TYR A 86 29.53 -7.49 -5.00
N HIS A 87 29.53 -8.80 -5.21
CA HIS A 87 30.37 -9.43 -6.23
C HIS A 87 29.95 -9.01 -7.64
N THR A 88 28.67 -9.06 -7.94
CA THR A 88 28.11 -8.63 -9.22
C THR A 88 28.43 -7.16 -9.52
N ILE A 89 28.27 -6.28 -8.55
CA ILE A 89 28.60 -4.85 -8.68
C ILE A 89 30.10 -4.65 -8.93
N LYS A 90 30.99 -5.37 -8.22
CA LYS A 90 32.45 -5.32 -8.48
C LYS A 90 32.77 -5.73 -9.93
N GLU A 91 32.12 -6.76 -10.44
CA GLU A 91 32.28 -7.17 -11.86
C GLU A 91 31.78 -6.07 -12.80
N THR A 92 30.59 -5.51 -12.59
CA THR A 92 30.02 -4.42 -13.39
C THR A 92 30.93 -3.19 -13.45
N TYR A 93 31.55 -2.83 -12.32
CA TYR A 93 32.46 -1.68 -12.22
C TYR A 93 33.93 -2.06 -12.45
N LYS A 94 34.24 -3.32 -12.79
CA LYS A 94 35.59 -3.83 -13.06
C LYS A 94 36.57 -3.64 -11.88
N ILE A 95 36.07 -3.72 -10.65
CA ILE A 95 36.84 -3.61 -9.42
C ILE A 95 37.52 -4.95 -9.10
N LYS A 96 38.85 -4.94 -8.96
CA LYS A 96 39.65 -6.13 -8.64
C LYS A 96 39.99 -6.25 -7.17
N GLU A 97 39.91 -5.14 -6.43
CA GLU A 97 40.25 -5.04 -5.03
C GLU A 97 39.31 -5.87 -4.17
N SER A 98 39.88 -6.56 -3.15
CA SER A 98 39.12 -7.26 -2.13
C SER A 98 38.66 -6.29 -1.04
N GLY A 99 37.65 -6.68 -0.25
CA GLY A 99 37.15 -5.89 0.87
C GLY A 99 35.81 -5.23 0.61
N ASP A 100 35.52 -4.18 1.38
CA ASP A 100 34.26 -3.48 1.40
C ASP A 100 33.95 -2.83 0.03
N VAL A 101 32.84 -3.22 -0.57
CA VAL A 101 32.41 -2.75 -1.89
C VAL A 101 32.15 -1.25 -1.90
N TYR A 102 31.61 -0.67 -0.82
CA TYR A 102 31.32 0.75 -0.72
C TYR A 102 32.55 1.66 -0.67
N LYS A 103 33.73 1.10 -0.32
CA LYS A 103 35.02 1.82 -0.42
C LYS A 103 35.58 1.86 -1.82
N HIS A 104 35.18 0.92 -2.68
CA HIS A 104 35.71 0.78 -4.03
C HIS A 104 34.74 1.28 -5.11
N VAL A 105 33.47 1.11 -4.90
CA VAL A 105 32.40 1.66 -5.75
C VAL A 105 31.80 2.84 -5.02
N THR A 106 32.25 4.04 -5.35
CA THR A 106 31.81 5.29 -4.68
C THR A 106 30.45 5.77 -5.19
N LEU A 107 29.79 6.62 -4.43
CA LEU A 107 28.54 7.28 -4.84
C LEU A 107 28.73 8.02 -6.19
N GLN A 108 29.86 8.72 -6.38
CA GLN A 108 30.15 9.40 -7.65
C GLN A 108 30.21 8.44 -8.83
N MET A 109 30.90 7.30 -8.69
CA MET A 109 30.97 6.29 -9.75
C MET A 109 29.58 5.75 -10.13
N TYR A 110 28.70 5.53 -9.12
CA TYR A 110 27.33 5.12 -9.36
C TYR A 110 26.53 6.20 -10.10
N LEU A 111 26.59 7.46 -9.64
CA LEU A 111 25.86 8.58 -10.25
C LEU A 111 26.31 8.81 -11.70
N ASP A 112 27.60 8.71 -11.99
CA ASP A 112 28.15 8.83 -13.34
C ASP A 112 27.67 7.68 -14.26
N ARG A 113 27.70 6.44 -13.77
CA ARG A 113 27.22 5.27 -14.53
C ARG A 113 25.73 5.34 -14.83
N ALA A 114 24.94 5.84 -13.88
CA ALA A 114 23.49 5.89 -13.97
C ALA A 114 22.95 7.22 -14.56
N GLU A 115 23.80 8.15 -15.03
CA GLU A 115 23.43 9.49 -15.49
C GLU A 115 22.30 9.48 -16.52
N HIS A 116 22.31 8.54 -17.44
CA HIS A 116 21.29 8.42 -18.49
C HIS A 116 19.93 7.92 -17.97
N ILE A 117 19.88 7.30 -16.78
CA ILE A 117 18.66 6.80 -16.11
C ILE A 117 18.18 7.79 -15.05
N LEU A 118 19.09 8.41 -14.30
CA LEU A 118 18.76 9.31 -13.20
C LEU A 118 18.20 10.64 -13.69
N SER A 119 17.29 11.20 -12.92
CA SER A 119 16.75 12.55 -13.15
C SER A 119 17.80 13.62 -12.87
N ASN A 120 17.51 14.87 -13.21
CA ASN A 120 18.47 15.96 -13.18
C ASN A 120 18.91 16.42 -11.78
N PHE A 121 18.44 15.77 -10.70
CA PHE A 121 18.80 16.16 -9.33
C PHE A 121 20.31 16.12 -9.07
N VAL A 122 21.02 15.21 -9.72
CA VAL A 122 22.48 15.05 -9.57
C VAL A 122 23.21 16.36 -9.88
N ASN A 123 22.76 17.11 -10.87
CA ASN A 123 23.35 18.40 -11.27
C ASN A 123 23.21 19.51 -10.23
N LYS A 124 22.40 19.31 -9.21
CA LYS A 124 22.24 20.27 -8.10
C LYS A 124 23.28 20.10 -6.99
N TYR A 125 24.08 19.02 -7.03
CA TYR A 125 25.10 18.70 -6.06
C TYR A 125 26.49 18.88 -6.67
N SER A 126 27.37 19.59 -5.96
CA SER A 126 28.78 19.67 -6.34
C SER A 126 29.50 18.35 -6.07
N LYS A 127 30.69 18.16 -6.67
CA LYS A 127 31.52 16.97 -6.37
C LYS A 127 31.88 16.89 -4.89
N GLU A 128 32.08 18.03 -4.23
CA GLU A 128 32.35 18.10 -2.79
C GLU A 128 31.15 17.68 -1.97
N ASP A 129 29.91 18.05 -2.40
CA ASP A 129 28.67 17.60 -1.75
C ASP A 129 28.53 16.09 -1.85
N ILE A 130 28.76 15.53 -3.05
CA ILE A 130 28.70 14.09 -3.31
C ILE A 130 29.75 13.33 -2.48
N GLU A 131 30.95 13.87 -2.33
CA GLU A 131 32.00 13.27 -1.48
C GLU A 131 31.60 13.27 0.00
N LYS A 132 31.03 14.39 0.50
CA LYS A 132 30.48 14.47 1.87
C LYS A 132 29.40 13.42 2.08
N LEU A 133 28.47 13.27 1.17
CA LEU A 133 27.38 12.30 1.23
C LEU A 133 27.91 10.84 1.12
N ASN A 134 28.90 10.61 0.25
CA ASN A 134 29.56 9.30 0.16
C ASN A 134 30.17 8.86 1.50
N ASN A 135 30.77 9.77 2.26
CA ASN A 135 31.38 9.48 3.55
C ASN A 135 30.36 9.16 4.66
N ILE A 136 29.09 9.47 4.46
CA ILE A 136 27.98 9.15 5.38
C ILE A 136 27.44 7.76 5.13
N ILE A 137 27.64 7.20 3.92
CA ILE A 137 27.13 5.89 3.56
C ILE A 137 27.74 4.80 4.43
N ASP A 138 26.88 4.02 5.08
CA ASP A 138 27.27 2.87 5.91
C ASP A 138 26.77 1.55 5.31
N GLY A 139 27.64 0.84 4.61
CA GLY A 139 27.32 -0.45 4.01
C GLY A 139 26.91 -1.54 5.02
N LYS A 140 27.20 -1.38 6.31
CA LYS A 140 26.79 -2.33 7.35
C LYS A 140 25.27 -2.33 7.54
N LYS A 141 24.57 -1.28 7.13
CA LYS A 141 23.11 -1.18 7.17
C LYS A 141 22.42 -2.23 6.28
N ASP A 142 23.11 -2.76 5.26
CA ASP A 142 22.61 -3.89 4.47
C ASP A 142 22.37 -5.15 5.32
N MET A 143 23.08 -5.29 6.44
CA MET A 143 22.91 -6.41 7.36
C MET A 143 21.64 -6.35 8.22
N LEU A 144 20.89 -5.23 8.17
CA LEU A 144 19.58 -5.08 8.82
C LEU A 144 18.46 -5.82 8.08
N PHE A 145 18.64 -6.10 6.78
CA PHE A 145 17.63 -6.78 5.98
C PHE A 145 17.61 -8.29 6.23
N ASN A 146 16.40 -8.84 6.34
CA ASN A 146 16.14 -10.27 6.25
C ASN A 146 15.97 -10.72 4.80
N TYR A 147 15.73 -12.02 4.55
CA TYR A 147 15.61 -12.56 3.20
C TYR A 147 14.47 -11.96 2.36
N PRO A 148 13.24 -11.77 2.90
CA PRO A 148 12.20 -11.03 2.19
C PRO A 148 12.62 -9.61 1.79
N GLY A 149 13.24 -8.86 2.69
CA GLY A 149 13.75 -7.51 2.43
C GLY A 149 14.80 -7.48 1.33
N TYR A 150 15.78 -8.40 1.37
CA TYR A 150 16.76 -8.60 0.32
C TYR A 150 16.10 -8.87 -1.04
N ARG A 151 15.08 -9.75 -1.08
CA ARG A 151 14.37 -10.10 -2.32
C ARG A 151 13.63 -8.89 -2.90
N VAL A 152 12.86 -8.18 -2.07
CA VAL A 152 12.15 -6.96 -2.52
C VAL A 152 13.13 -5.93 -3.06
N LEU A 153 14.25 -5.71 -2.39
CA LEU A 153 15.27 -4.76 -2.79
C LEU A 153 15.90 -5.14 -4.13
N LYS A 154 16.38 -6.38 -4.26
CA LYS A 154 17.03 -6.89 -5.47
C LYS A 154 16.08 -6.95 -6.67
N ASP A 155 14.86 -7.45 -6.44
CA ASP A 155 13.95 -7.80 -7.52
C ASP A 155 13.09 -6.62 -7.99
N ARG A 156 12.92 -5.57 -7.17
CA ARG A 156 12.00 -4.45 -7.46
C ARG A 156 12.65 -3.07 -7.45
N TYR A 157 13.64 -2.82 -6.61
CA TYR A 157 14.09 -1.45 -6.33
C TYR A 157 15.45 -1.10 -6.92
N LEU A 158 16.42 -2.02 -6.90
CA LEU A 158 17.75 -1.74 -7.43
C LEU A 158 17.72 -1.54 -8.95
N LEU A 159 18.50 -0.58 -9.43
CA LEU A 159 18.57 -0.27 -10.86
C LEU A 159 19.38 -1.33 -11.61
N ILE A 160 18.76 -1.76 -12.71
CA ILE A 160 19.35 -2.66 -13.71
C ILE A 160 19.42 -1.90 -15.02
N ASP A 161 20.60 -1.81 -15.63
CA ASP A 161 20.84 -1.19 -16.92
C ASP A 161 21.24 -2.26 -17.94
N LEU A 162 20.46 -2.42 -19.00
CA LEU A 162 20.69 -3.43 -20.07
C LEU A 162 20.98 -4.85 -19.55
N GLY A 163 20.37 -5.21 -18.41
CA GLY A 163 20.54 -6.52 -17.78
C GLY A 163 21.65 -6.58 -16.72
N GLU A 164 22.43 -5.53 -16.55
CA GLU A 164 23.48 -5.43 -15.54
C GLU A 164 22.97 -4.69 -14.29
N LEU A 165 23.21 -5.24 -13.12
CA LEU A 165 22.98 -4.55 -11.85
C LEU A 165 24.03 -3.44 -11.66
N ILE A 166 23.58 -2.21 -11.49
CA ILE A 166 24.46 -1.02 -11.41
C ILE A 166 24.41 -0.28 -10.08
N GLU A 167 23.58 -0.69 -9.16
CA GLU A 167 23.26 0.06 -7.94
C GLU A 167 23.43 -0.79 -6.68
N LEU A 168 24.12 -0.25 -5.67
CA LEU A 168 24.19 -0.83 -4.34
C LEU A 168 23.02 -0.35 -3.45
N PRO A 169 22.57 -1.14 -2.45
CA PRO A 169 21.45 -0.76 -1.59
C PRO A 169 21.57 0.62 -0.96
N GLN A 170 22.70 0.91 -0.34
CA GLN A 170 22.88 2.21 0.32
C GLN A 170 23.08 3.37 -0.67
N HIS A 171 23.57 3.11 -1.89
CA HIS A 171 23.57 4.10 -2.98
C HIS A 171 22.14 4.45 -3.42
N MET A 172 21.26 3.45 -3.52
CA MET A 172 19.83 3.65 -3.79
C MET A 172 19.20 4.58 -2.75
N ILE A 173 19.38 4.27 -1.46
CA ILE A 173 18.79 5.05 -0.38
C ILE A 173 19.34 6.49 -0.38
N MET A 174 20.67 6.65 -0.57
CA MET A 174 21.29 7.98 -0.65
C MET A 174 20.79 8.77 -1.88
N ALA A 175 20.67 8.14 -3.04
CA ALA A 175 20.17 8.80 -4.24
C ALA A 175 18.69 9.24 -4.10
N ILE A 176 17.86 8.45 -3.42
CA ILE A 176 16.49 8.85 -3.07
C ILE A 176 16.51 10.05 -2.12
N ALA A 177 17.34 10.02 -1.09
CA ALA A 177 17.50 11.12 -0.15
C ALA A 177 17.97 12.42 -0.84
N MET A 178 18.96 12.33 -1.75
CA MET A 178 19.43 13.43 -2.57
C MET A 178 18.32 13.97 -3.50
N PHE A 179 17.58 13.07 -4.14
CA PHE A 179 16.48 13.44 -5.03
C PHE A 179 15.42 14.24 -4.27
N VAL A 180 15.05 13.82 -3.07
CA VAL A 180 14.03 14.49 -2.26
C VAL A 180 14.55 15.82 -1.72
N ALA A 181 15.77 15.87 -1.20
CA ALA A 181 16.36 17.07 -0.61
C ALA A 181 16.87 18.12 -1.62
N GLN A 182 16.74 17.88 -2.94
CA GLN A 182 17.40 18.69 -3.98
C GLN A 182 17.01 20.17 -4.00
N ASN A 183 15.88 20.54 -3.40
CA ASN A 183 15.37 21.91 -3.35
C ASN A 183 15.58 22.56 -1.97
N GLU A 184 16.13 21.84 -1.00
CA GLU A 184 16.46 22.35 0.32
C GLU A 184 17.63 23.34 0.26
N GLU A 185 17.63 24.35 1.12
CA GLU A 185 18.73 25.31 1.25
C GLU A 185 20.03 24.60 1.66
N ASP A 186 19.97 23.78 2.74
CA ASP A 186 21.05 22.87 3.12
C ASP A 186 20.73 21.43 2.67
N LYS A 187 20.76 21.22 1.37
CA LYS A 187 20.43 19.94 0.75
C LYS A 187 21.33 18.76 1.19
N VAL A 188 22.59 19.05 1.56
CA VAL A 188 23.52 18.03 2.05
C VAL A 188 23.12 17.55 3.44
N TYR A 189 22.77 18.48 4.32
CA TYR A 189 22.26 18.16 5.66
C TYR A 189 20.97 17.34 5.58
N TRP A 190 19.97 17.80 4.80
CA TRP A 190 18.70 17.11 4.70
C TRP A 190 18.80 15.75 3.99
N ALA A 191 19.59 15.65 2.92
CA ALA A 191 19.87 14.35 2.30
C ALA A 191 20.52 13.38 3.31
N SER A 192 21.42 13.86 4.17
CA SER A 192 22.05 13.07 5.23
C SER A 192 21.03 12.58 6.26
N GLU A 193 20.13 13.44 6.73
CA GLU A 193 19.10 13.07 7.72
C GLU A 193 18.04 12.12 7.12
N PHE A 194 17.63 12.35 5.88
CA PHE A 194 16.72 11.45 5.16
C PHE A 194 17.37 10.08 4.91
N TYR A 195 18.64 10.05 4.50
CA TYR A 195 19.39 8.81 4.37
C TYR A 195 19.41 8.02 5.67
N LYS A 196 19.79 8.66 6.79
CA LYS A 196 19.90 8.00 8.10
C LYS A 196 18.58 7.36 8.52
N VAL A 197 17.47 8.10 8.46
CA VAL A 197 16.17 7.58 8.93
C VAL A 197 15.64 6.45 8.07
N ILE A 198 15.93 6.45 6.75
CA ILE A 198 15.53 5.38 5.83
C ILE A 198 16.47 4.17 5.95
N SER A 199 17.79 4.39 6.00
CA SER A 199 18.78 3.30 6.12
C SER A 199 18.73 2.59 7.48
N ASP A 200 18.25 3.25 8.54
CA ASP A 200 17.92 2.66 9.83
C ASP A 200 16.58 1.90 9.83
N LEU A 201 15.85 1.92 8.72
CA LEU A 201 14.52 1.33 8.56
C LEU A 201 13.49 1.88 9.57
N LYS A 202 13.68 3.13 10.04
CA LYS A 202 12.75 3.82 10.94
C LYS A 202 11.60 4.51 10.18
N PHE A 203 11.88 5.00 8.98
CA PHE A 203 10.89 5.54 8.05
C PHE A 203 11.03 4.87 6.69
N ILE A 204 9.94 4.38 6.15
CA ILE A 204 9.90 3.65 4.89
C ILE A 204 9.03 4.41 3.88
N PRO A 205 9.64 5.05 2.86
CA PRO A 205 8.88 5.65 1.77
C PRO A 205 8.09 4.59 0.99
N ALA A 206 6.95 4.98 0.41
CA ALA A 206 6.16 4.08 -0.43
C ALA A 206 6.93 3.58 -1.67
N THR A 207 6.53 2.43 -2.20
CA THR A 207 7.16 1.79 -3.36
C THR A 207 7.41 2.74 -4.54
N PRO A 208 6.49 3.63 -4.96
CA PRO A 208 6.77 4.57 -6.05
C PRO A 208 7.93 5.52 -5.75
N ILE A 209 8.10 5.97 -4.53
CA ILE A 209 9.23 6.82 -4.13
C ILE A 209 10.53 6.00 -4.20
N GLN A 210 10.53 4.76 -3.70
CA GLN A 210 11.70 3.90 -3.69
C GLN A 210 12.12 3.45 -5.11
N SER A 211 11.15 3.15 -5.97
CA SER A 211 11.42 2.67 -7.34
C SER A 211 11.74 3.82 -8.30
N ASN A 212 11.00 4.91 -8.23
CA ASN A 212 10.96 5.95 -9.25
C ASN A 212 11.58 7.28 -8.80
N GLY A 213 11.74 7.51 -7.49
CA GLY A 213 12.11 8.82 -6.93
C GLY A 213 13.43 9.40 -7.45
N ARG A 214 14.30 8.62 -8.05
CA ARG A 214 15.56 9.07 -8.63
C ARG A 214 15.63 8.94 -10.16
N VAL A 215 14.60 8.34 -10.77
CA VAL A 215 14.60 7.94 -12.19
C VAL A 215 13.89 8.98 -13.04
N LYS A 216 14.40 9.25 -14.25
CA LYS A 216 13.75 10.12 -15.25
C LYS A 216 12.33 9.63 -15.57
N ASN A 217 11.39 10.56 -15.67
CA ASN A 217 9.99 10.30 -16.02
C ASN A 217 9.28 9.35 -15.03
N GLY A 218 9.79 9.24 -13.80
CA GLY A 218 9.22 8.43 -12.74
C GLY A 218 8.29 9.24 -11.83
N SER A 219 7.04 8.81 -11.64
CA SER A 219 6.17 9.42 -10.64
C SER A 219 6.41 8.80 -9.26
N THR A 220 6.44 9.65 -8.23
CA THR A 220 6.54 9.24 -6.83
C THR A 220 5.18 9.15 -6.14
N ALA A 221 4.10 9.54 -6.83
CA ALA A 221 2.75 9.50 -6.30
C ALA A 221 2.18 8.08 -6.30
N SER A 222 1.57 7.68 -5.19
CA SER A 222 1.03 6.33 -4.99
C SER A 222 -0.46 6.24 -5.31
N CYS A 223 -1.23 7.25 -4.90
CA CYS A 223 -2.69 7.22 -4.88
C CYS A 223 -3.28 8.41 -5.61
N PHE A 224 -4.27 8.11 -6.44
CA PHE A 224 -5.05 9.10 -7.19
C PHE A 224 -6.55 8.87 -6.97
N LEU A 225 -7.30 9.96 -6.81
CA LEU A 225 -8.74 9.95 -6.67
C LEU A 225 -9.34 10.92 -7.68
N THR A 226 -10.40 10.49 -8.36
CA THR A 226 -11.15 11.36 -9.28
C THR A 226 -12.65 11.07 -9.20
N SER A 227 -13.46 12.02 -9.61
CA SER A 227 -14.93 11.89 -9.69
C SER A 227 -15.38 12.29 -11.08
N ILE A 228 -16.06 11.39 -11.78
CA ILE A 228 -16.49 11.58 -13.15
C ILE A 228 -17.84 12.29 -13.14
N ALA A 229 -17.92 13.47 -13.80
CA ALA A 229 -19.20 14.16 -14.04
C ALA A 229 -19.91 13.61 -15.28
N ASP A 230 -21.23 13.81 -15.34
CA ASP A 230 -22.12 13.29 -16.42
C ASP A 230 -22.04 14.11 -17.72
N THR A 231 -20.80 14.31 -18.21
CA THR A 231 -20.51 14.96 -19.50
C THR A 231 -19.48 14.15 -20.28
N SER A 232 -19.55 14.19 -21.61
CA SER A 232 -18.59 13.47 -22.46
C SER A 232 -17.16 13.91 -22.18
N ASP A 233 -16.92 15.21 -22.03
CA ASP A 233 -15.58 15.75 -21.77
C ASP A 233 -15.03 15.21 -20.45
N SER A 234 -15.80 15.29 -19.35
CA SER A 234 -15.36 14.76 -18.06
C SER A 234 -15.07 13.25 -18.08
N ILE A 235 -15.90 12.47 -18.81
CA ILE A 235 -15.74 11.02 -18.94
C ILE A 235 -14.41 10.69 -19.66
N PHE A 236 -14.21 11.25 -20.86
CA PHE A 236 -13.04 10.90 -21.68
C PHE A 236 -11.74 11.53 -21.17
N ASP A 237 -11.79 12.72 -20.60
CA ASP A 237 -10.62 13.32 -19.93
C ASP A 237 -10.20 12.50 -18.71
N SER A 238 -11.16 12.00 -17.93
CA SER A 238 -10.86 11.11 -16.81
C SER A 238 -10.22 9.79 -17.27
N TYR A 239 -10.69 9.19 -18.37
CA TYR A 239 -10.07 7.97 -18.92
C TYR A 239 -8.64 8.21 -19.35
N LYS A 240 -8.38 9.32 -20.03
CA LYS A 240 -7.03 9.72 -20.44
C LYS A 240 -6.10 9.88 -19.21
N GLU A 241 -6.58 10.60 -18.19
CA GLU A 241 -5.83 10.85 -16.98
C GLU A 241 -5.53 9.55 -16.22
N ILE A 242 -6.54 8.68 -16.05
CA ILE A 242 -6.42 7.37 -15.40
C ILE A 242 -5.42 6.48 -16.15
N ALA A 243 -5.47 6.44 -17.48
CA ALA A 243 -4.54 5.66 -18.30
C ALA A 243 -3.09 6.11 -18.11
N PHE A 244 -2.82 7.42 -18.13
CA PHE A 244 -1.47 7.95 -17.91
C PHE A 244 -0.99 7.74 -16.47
N GLY A 245 -1.85 7.93 -15.48
CA GLY A 245 -1.51 7.68 -14.08
C GLY A 245 -1.25 6.19 -13.80
N SER A 246 -1.98 5.28 -14.45
CA SER A 246 -1.74 3.84 -14.39
C SER A 246 -0.36 3.47 -14.94
N LYS A 247 0.02 4.06 -16.09
CA LYS A 247 1.33 3.84 -16.72
C LYS A 247 2.51 4.13 -15.79
N VAL A 248 2.38 5.15 -14.94
CA VAL A 248 3.44 5.56 -14.01
C VAL A 248 3.34 4.90 -12.63
N GLY A 249 2.38 4.00 -12.44
CA GLY A 249 2.31 3.20 -11.22
C GLY A 249 1.23 3.60 -10.21
N GLY A 250 0.40 4.57 -10.54
CA GLY A 250 -0.65 5.06 -9.66
C GLY A 250 -1.82 4.09 -9.52
N GLY A 251 -2.26 3.86 -8.28
CA GLY A 251 -3.55 3.24 -7.97
C GLY A 251 -4.67 4.28 -7.95
N TRP A 252 -5.84 3.94 -8.52
CA TRP A 252 -6.94 4.89 -8.69
C TRP A 252 -8.17 4.54 -7.87
N GLY A 253 -8.79 5.56 -7.26
CA GLY A 253 -10.15 5.55 -6.78
C GLY A 253 -11.02 6.43 -7.69
N VAL A 254 -12.08 5.87 -8.25
CA VAL A 254 -12.92 6.54 -9.26
C VAL A 254 -14.37 6.53 -8.80
N ASP A 255 -14.91 7.71 -8.46
CA ASP A 255 -16.33 7.86 -8.20
C ASP A 255 -17.10 8.02 -9.52
N VAL A 256 -18.13 7.18 -9.71
CA VAL A 256 -18.99 7.16 -10.89
C VAL A 256 -20.46 7.45 -10.55
N THR A 257 -20.74 7.83 -9.31
CA THR A 257 -22.10 8.05 -8.78
C THR A 257 -22.91 9.02 -9.62
N ARG A 258 -22.27 10.08 -10.15
CA ARG A 258 -22.95 11.15 -10.90
C ARG A 258 -23.31 10.79 -12.32
N LEU A 259 -22.86 9.65 -12.87
CA LEU A 259 -23.23 9.21 -14.21
C LEU A 259 -24.72 8.87 -14.26
N ARG A 260 -25.42 9.37 -15.29
CA ARG A 260 -26.84 9.07 -15.52
C ARG A 260 -27.08 7.57 -15.62
N SER A 261 -28.16 7.11 -15.00
CA SER A 261 -28.49 5.69 -14.91
C SER A 261 -29.12 5.14 -16.20
N LEU A 262 -29.18 3.81 -16.28
CA LEU A 262 -29.89 3.08 -17.33
C LEU A 262 -31.31 3.61 -17.49
N GLY A 263 -31.71 3.91 -18.74
CA GLY A 263 -33.05 4.44 -19.07
C GLY A 263 -33.19 5.94 -18.89
N SER A 264 -32.16 6.66 -18.50
CA SER A 264 -32.17 8.12 -18.47
C SER A 264 -32.34 8.72 -19.87
N THR A 265 -32.82 9.94 -19.93
CA THR A 265 -33.04 10.69 -21.19
C THR A 265 -31.71 11.21 -21.75
N ILE A 266 -31.50 11.06 -23.07
CA ILE A 266 -30.40 11.69 -23.80
C ILE A 266 -30.98 12.66 -24.84
N GLY A 267 -30.66 13.95 -24.69
CA GLY A 267 -31.30 14.99 -25.54
C GLY A 267 -32.82 14.96 -25.39
N HIS A 268 -33.51 14.64 -26.48
CA HIS A 268 -34.97 14.52 -26.49
C HIS A 268 -35.48 13.07 -26.48
N LYS A 269 -34.55 12.08 -26.41
CA LYS A 269 -34.91 10.67 -26.46
C LYS A 269 -35.07 10.12 -25.05
N LEU A 270 -36.26 9.72 -24.70
CA LEU A 270 -36.56 9.00 -23.46
C LEU A 270 -35.95 7.59 -23.49
N ASN A 271 -35.55 7.09 -22.32
CA ASN A 271 -35.06 5.74 -22.15
C ASN A 271 -33.86 5.39 -23.07
N ALA A 272 -32.96 6.34 -23.30
CA ALA A 272 -31.89 6.19 -24.28
C ALA A 272 -30.51 5.91 -23.67
N ALA A 273 -30.31 6.22 -22.38
CA ALA A 273 -29.03 6.02 -21.72
C ALA A 273 -28.78 4.54 -21.38
N GLY A 274 -27.54 4.08 -21.63
CA GLY A 274 -27.09 2.74 -21.28
C GLY A 274 -26.65 2.57 -19.82
N GLY A 275 -26.70 3.65 -19.02
CA GLY A 275 -26.27 3.67 -17.64
C GLY A 275 -24.75 3.73 -17.45
N ALA A 276 -24.28 3.59 -16.21
CA ALA A 276 -22.86 3.67 -15.85
C ALA A 276 -22.05 2.42 -16.25
N ILE A 277 -22.68 1.25 -16.37
CA ILE A 277 -22.00 -0.03 -16.58
C ILE A 277 -21.08 -0.07 -17.81
N PRO A 278 -21.51 0.41 -19.02
CA PRO A 278 -20.64 0.46 -20.20
C PRO A 278 -19.38 1.34 -19.98
N PHE A 279 -19.52 2.43 -19.26
CA PHE A 279 -18.41 3.34 -18.95
C PHE A 279 -17.41 2.72 -17.95
N ILE A 280 -17.92 1.98 -16.97
CA ILE A 280 -17.06 1.23 -16.03
C ILE A 280 -16.32 0.09 -16.76
N LYS A 281 -16.95 -0.53 -17.76
CA LYS A 281 -16.28 -1.57 -18.58
C LYS A 281 -15.06 -1.00 -19.30
N ILE A 282 -15.10 0.22 -19.80
CA ILE A 282 -13.94 0.87 -20.43
C ILE A 282 -12.80 1.03 -19.42
N LEU A 283 -13.08 1.37 -18.16
CA LEU A 283 -12.05 1.43 -17.11
C LEU A 283 -11.40 0.07 -16.86
N ASN A 284 -12.17 -1.03 -16.93
CA ASN A 284 -11.60 -2.38 -16.86
C ASN A 284 -10.61 -2.64 -18.02
N ASP A 285 -10.98 -2.24 -19.22
CA ASP A 285 -10.15 -2.48 -20.40
C ASP A 285 -8.90 -1.57 -20.39
N ILE A 286 -9.00 -0.36 -19.83
CA ILE A 286 -7.83 0.51 -19.57
C ILE A 286 -6.89 -0.16 -18.54
N ALA A 287 -7.42 -0.76 -17.46
CA ALA A 287 -6.60 -1.44 -16.46
C ALA A 287 -5.81 -2.60 -17.04
N LEU A 288 -6.38 -3.32 -18.02
CA LEU A 288 -5.71 -4.39 -18.74
C LEU A 288 -4.71 -3.89 -19.79
N ALA A 289 -5.07 -2.82 -20.52
CA ALA A 289 -4.29 -2.32 -21.63
C ALA A 289 -3.06 -1.51 -21.20
N VAL A 290 -3.12 -0.83 -20.05
CA VAL A 290 -2.08 0.09 -19.59
C VAL A 290 -1.51 -0.44 -18.27
N ASP A 291 -0.50 -1.29 -18.42
CA ASP A 291 0.30 -1.78 -17.30
C ASP A 291 1.58 -0.95 -17.10
N GLN A 292 2.22 -1.15 -15.95
CA GLN A 292 3.47 -0.49 -15.59
C GLN A 292 4.66 -1.22 -16.24
N ASN A 293 4.83 -1.11 -17.55
CA ASN A 293 5.94 -1.73 -18.29
C ASN A 293 6.08 -3.24 -18.00
N GLY A 294 4.96 -3.97 -17.90
CA GLY A 294 4.93 -5.40 -17.59
C GLY A 294 5.24 -5.75 -16.13
N LYS A 295 5.53 -4.75 -15.27
CA LYS A 295 5.83 -4.99 -13.85
C LYS A 295 4.58 -5.15 -13.00
N ARG A 296 3.49 -4.43 -13.35
CA ARG A 296 2.28 -4.36 -12.53
C ARG A 296 1.06 -4.07 -13.41
N ALA A 297 -0.05 -4.79 -13.21
CA ALA A 297 -1.32 -4.48 -13.86
C ALA A 297 -1.91 -3.17 -13.31
N GLY A 298 -2.66 -2.43 -14.14
CA GLY A 298 -3.44 -1.29 -13.70
C GLY A 298 -4.45 -1.72 -12.62
N ALA A 299 -4.65 -0.91 -11.57
CA ALA A 299 -5.52 -1.26 -10.46
C ALA A 299 -6.41 -0.07 -10.08
N PHE A 300 -7.72 -0.25 -10.26
CA PHE A 300 -8.72 0.79 -10.04
C PHE A 300 -9.83 0.30 -9.12
N ALA A 301 -10.20 1.10 -8.13
CA ALA A 301 -11.37 0.90 -7.29
C ALA A 301 -12.48 1.86 -7.74
N ILE A 302 -13.63 1.31 -8.11
CA ILE A 302 -14.78 2.07 -8.58
C ILE A 302 -15.76 2.24 -7.43
N TYR A 303 -16.14 3.49 -7.17
CA TYR A 303 -17.03 3.87 -6.09
C TYR A 303 -18.39 4.26 -6.66
N MET A 304 -19.47 3.68 -6.11
CA MET A 304 -20.85 4.04 -6.45
C MET A 304 -21.70 4.07 -5.19
N GLU A 305 -22.55 5.08 -5.07
CA GLU A 305 -23.50 5.18 -3.97
C GLU A 305 -24.64 4.16 -4.13
N SER A 306 -25.06 3.59 -3.01
CA SER A 306 -26.01 2.47 -2.95
C SER A 306 -27.44 2.81 -3.45
N TRP A 307 -27.77 4.08 -3.60
CA TRP A 307 -29.09 4.54 -4.07
C TRP A 307 -29.21 4.67 -5.59
N CYS A 308 -28.13 4.49 -6.35
CA CYS A 308 -28.17 4.57 -7.82
C CYS A 308 -28.94 3.39 -8.42
N ILE A 309 -29.73 3.63 -9.49
CA ILE A 309 -30.43 2.57 -10.24
C ILE A 309 -29.48 1.48 -10.72
N ASP A 310 -28.29 1.85 -11.17
CA ASP A 310 -27.29 0.93 -11.72
C ASP A 310 -26.54 0.14 -10.63
N PHE A 311 -26.74 0.45 -9.35
CA PHE A 311 -25.97 -0.18 -8.26
C PHE A 311 -26.12 -1.72 -8.18
N PRO A 312 -27.30 -2.34 -8.38
CA PRO A 312 -27.41 -3.79 -8.44
C PRO A 312 -26.62 -4.42 -9.58
N ASP A 313 -26.56 -3.77 -10.76
CA ASP A 313 -25.75 -4.22 -11.90
C ASP A 313 -24.26 -3.98 -11.68
N PHE A 314 -23.89 -2.88 -11.04
CA PHE A 314 -22.53 -2.59 -10.58
C PHE A 314 -21.99 -3.70 -9.68
N LEU A 315 -22.78 -4.21 -8.74
CA LEU A 315 -22.40 -5.34 -7.91
C LEU A 315 -22.19 -6.64 -8.71
N ASP A 316 -22.86 -6.80 -9.86
CA ASP A 316 -22.67 -7.98 -10.71
C ASP A 316 -21.41 -7.91 -11.59
N MET A 317 -20.80 -6.74 -11.73
CA MET A 317 -19.61 -6.58 -12.58
C MET A 317 -18.41 -7.38 -12.09
N CYS A 318 -18.25 -7.60 -10.78
CA CYS A 318 -17.13 -8.35 -10.21
C CYS A 318 -17.21 -9.87 -10.44
N LYS A 319 -18.38 -10.39 -10.84
CA LYS A 319 -18.60 -11.83 -11.02
C LYS A 319 -17.79 -12.39 -12.20
N ARG A 320 -17.28 -13.60 -12.04
CA ARG A 320 -16.50 -14.33 -13.06
C ARG A 320 -17.35 -15.03 -14.13
N SER A 321 -18.65 -15.07 -13.95
CA SER A 321 -19.60 -15.72 -14.86
C SER A 321 -20.61 -14.72 -15.42
N GLY A 322 -21.23 -15.04 -16.56
CA GLY A 322 -22.23 -14.22 -17.21
C GLY A 322 -21.71 -13.48 -18.45
N GLU A 323 -22.46 -12.47 -18.90
CA GLU A 323 -22.15 -11.72 -20.12
C GLU A 323 -20.88 -10.86 -19.93
N GLU A 324 -19.83 -11.13 -20.71
CA GLU A 324 -18.53 -10.47 -20.61
C GLU A 324 -18.61 -8.94 -20.74
N ARG A 325 -19.46 -8.44 -21.62
CA ARG A 325 -19.67 -6.98 -21.83
C ARG A 325 -20.18 -6.26 -20.60
N ARG A 326 -20.70 -6.99 -19.61
CA ARG A 326 -21.22 -6.48 -18.35
C ARG A 326 -20.34 -6.88 -17.15
N ARG A 327 -19.09 -7.29 -17.41
CA ARG A 327 -18.12 -7.71 -16.37
C ARG A 327 -16.89 -6.83 -16.39
N GLY A 328 -16.36 -6.58 -15.19
CA GLY A 328 -15.13 -5.83 -14.97
C GLY A 328 -14.29 -6.53 -13.90
N GLN A 329 -13.80 -7.72 -14.23
CA GLN A 329 -13.15 -8.64 -13.28
C GLN A 329 -11.82 -8.13 -12.76
N ASP A 330 -11.18 -7.20 -13.48
CA ASP A 330 -9.88 -6.64 -13.15
C ASP A 330 -9.98 -5.37 -12.30
N LEU A 331 -11.22 -4.91 -12.04
CA LEU A 331 -11.52 -3.79 -11.17
C LEU A 331 -11.80 -4.24 -9.73
N PHE A 332 -11.70 -3.29 -8.82
CA PHE A 332 -12.21 -3.37 -7.45
C PHE A 332 -13.46 -2.50 -7.34
N TYR A 333 -14.35 -2.85 -6.45
CA TYR A 333 -15.65 -2.22 -6.29
C TYR A 333 -15.80 -1.72 -4.86
N ALA A 334 -16.41 -0.55 -4.69
CA ALA A 334 -16.67 0.02 -3.38
C ALA A 334 -18.10 0.53 -3.28
N VAL A 335 -18.79 0.13 -2.23
CA VAL A 335 -20.08 0.71 -1.88
C VAL A 335 -19.88 1.99 -1.10
N SER A 336 -20.39 3.11 -1.63
CA SER A 336 -20.49 4.34 -0.88
C SER A 336 -21.83 4.33 -0.12
N ALA A 337 -21.74 4.19 1.22
CA ALA A 337 -22.88 3.98 2.10
C ALA A 337 -23.17 5.24 2.94
N SER A 338 -24.41 5.71 2.91
CA SER A 338 -24.92 6.76 3.79
C SER A 338 -25.35 6.20 5.15
N ASP A 339 -25.47 7.05 6.15
CA ASP A 339 -26.05 6.69 7.47
C ASP A 339 -27.46 6.12 7.32
N LEU A 340 -28.27 6.72 6.45
CA LEU A 340 -29.63 6.25 6.15
C LEU A 340 -29.61 4.81 5.57
N PHE A 341 -28.66 4.50 4.67
CA PHE A 341 -28.54 3.15 4.14
C PHE A 341 -28.22 2.13 5.22
N ILE A 342 -27.27 2.42 6.12
CA ILE A 342 -26.95 1.56 7.27
C ILE A 342 -28.15 1.44 8.24
N LYS A 343 -28.90 2.53 8.47
CA LYS A 343 -30.13 2.51 9.26
C LYS A 343 -31.17 1.56 8.66
N ARG A 344 -31.43 1.66 7.36
CA ARG A 344 -32.38 0.78 6.62
C ARG A 344 -31.93 -0.69 6.65
N ILE A 345 -30.63 -0.97 6.60
CA ILE A 345 -30.08 -2.34 6.78
C ILE A 345 -30.40 -2.87 8.18
N LYS A 346 -30.21 -2.06 9.24
CA LYS A 346 -30.54 -2.45 10.62
C LYS A 346 -32.02 -2.76 10.81
N GLU A 347 -32.87 -1.94 10.21
CA GLU A 347 -34.32 -2.03 10.32
C GLU A 347 -34.91 -3.04 9.34
N ASN A 348 -34.13 -3.57 8.40
CA ASN A 348 -34.55 -4.49 7.34
C ASN A 348 -35.76 -3.97 6.57
N THR A 349 -35.70 -2.73 6.12
CA THR A 349 -36.79 -2.03 5.43
C THR A 349 -36.51 -1.95 3.92
N LYS A 350 -37.34 -1.20 3.17
CA LYS A 350 -37.17 -1.00 1.74
C LYS A 350 -36.16 0.10 1.41
N TRP A 351 -35.58 0.02 0.23
CA TRP A 351 -34.64 0.98 -0.32
C TRP A 351 -35.04 1.37 -1.74
N THR A 352 -35.12 2.65 -2.04
CA THR A 352 -35.51 3.16 -3.35
C THR A 352 -34.28 3.54 -4.16
N LEU A 353 -34.19 3.06 -5.38
CA LEU A 353 -33.11 3.34 -6.32
C LEU A 353 -33.53 4.48 -7.25
N PHE A 354 -32.67 5.50 -7.35
CA PHE A 354 -32.89 6.70 -8.15
C PHE A 354 -31.84 6.90 -9.24
N ASP A 355 -32.21 7.67 -10.25
CA ASP A 355 -31.29 8.22 -11.25
C ASP A 355 -30.61 9.48 -10.66
N PRO A 356 -29.28 9.60 -10.68
CA PRO A 356 -28.59 10.81 -10.24
C PRO A 356 -29.05 12.09 -10.97
N ARG A 357 -29.55 11.95 -12.19
CA ARG A 357 -30.10 13.04 -12.94
C ARG A 357 -31.47 13.54 -12.43
N ASP A 358 -32.25 12.66 -11.85
CA ASP A 358 -33.54 13.00 -11.28
C ASP A 358 -33.43 13.65 -9.90
N VAL A 359 -32.45 13.24 -9.12
CA VAL A 359 -32.17 13.72 -7.75
C VAL A 359 -30.69 14.05 -7.57
N PRO A 360 -30.18 15.06 -8.29
CA PRO A 360 -28.74 15.40 -8.24
C PRO A 360 -28.28 15.81 -6.84
N GLU A 361 -29.18 16.29 -6.00
CA GLU A 361 -28.90 16.68 -4.62
C GLU A 361 -28.32 15.53 -3.79
N LEU A 362 -28.70 14.28 -4.09
CA LEU A 362 -28.22 13.11 -3.34
C LEU A 362 -26.71 12.90 -3.51
N SER A 363 -26.16 13.22 -4.68
CA SER A 363 -24.70 13.12 -4.89
C SER A 363 -23.95 14.29 -4.25
N GLU A 364 -24.62 15.44 -4.03
CA GLU A 364 -24.04 16.69 -3.55
C GLU A 364 -24.25 16.92 -2.04
N THR A 365 -24.89 15.97 -1.35
CA THR A 365 -25.16 16.07 0.10
C THR A 365 -24.74 14.83 0.86
N TRP A 366 -24.72 14.92 2.19
CA TRP A 366 -24.40 13.84 3.12
C TRP A 366 -25.12 14.07 4.47
N GLY A 367 -25.22 13.03 5.31
CA GLY A 367 -25.83 13.11 6.64
C GLY A 367 -27.31 13.47 6.61
N GLU A 368 -27.73 14.37 7.48
CA GLU A 368 -29.14 14.77 7.62
C GLU A 368 -29.72 15.44 6.36
N GLU A 369 -28.89 16.18 5.64
CA GLU A 369 -29.31 16.83 4.39
C GLU A 369 -29.56 15.80 3.29
N PHE A 370 -28.70 14.79 3.16
CA PHE A 370 -28.92 13.65 2.26
C PHE A 370 -30.20 12.90 2.65
N GLU A 371 -30.38 12.56 3.95
CA GLU A 371 -31.59 11.87 4.43
C GLU A 371 -32.84 12.63 4.06
N LYS A 372 -32.86 13.95 4.26
CA LYS A 372 -33.98 14.82 3.89
C LYS A 372 -34.34 14.73 2.41
N TYR A 373 -33.35 14.91 1.52
CA TYR A 373 -33.59 14.85 0.08
C TYR A 373 -34.01 13.45 -0.38
N TYR A 374 -33.41 12.41 0.19
CA TYR A 374 -33.74 11.03 -0.14
C TYR A 374 -35.19 10.70 0.27
N LEU A 375 -35.60 11.01 1.48
CA LEU A 375 -36.98 10.76 1.94
C LEU A 375 -38.02 11.55 1.18
N GLN A 376 -37.74 12.80 0.79
CA GLN A 376 -38.61 13.59 -0.04
C GLN A 376 -38.75 12.98 -1.44
N ALA A 377 -37.65 12.55 -2.06
CA ALA A 377 -37.69 11.88 -3.38
C ALA A 377 -38.46 10.55 -3.33
N GLU A 378 -38.28 9.78 -2.23
CA GLU A 378 -38.99 8.51 -1.98
C GLU A 378 -40.49 8.74 -1.85
N GLU A 379 -40.94 9.77 -1.10
CA GLU A 379 -42.34 10.17 -0.98
C GLU A 379 -42.93 10.64 -2.32
N ASP A 380 -42.22 11.49 -3.05
CA ASP A 380 -42.65 11.98 -4.38
C ASP A 380 -42.80 10.83 -5.40
N PHE A 381 -41.91 9.82 -5.34
CA PHE A 381 -41.97 8.62 -6.16
C PHE A 381 -43.18 7.76 -5.80
N LEU A 382 -43.37 7.44 -4.53
CA LEU A 382 -44.42 6.55 -4.03
C LEU A 382 -45.82 7.17 -4.22
N SER A 383 -45.95 8.49 -4.09
CA SER A 383 -47.19 9.21 -4.28
C SER A 383 -47.50 9.54 -5.76
N GLY A 384 -46.53 9.32 -6.65
CA GLY A 384 -46.69 9.69 -8.08
C GLY A 384 -46.69 11.20 -8.32
N LYS A 385 -46.26 12.01 -7.37
CA LYS A 385 -46.27 13.48 -7.46
C LYS A 385 -45.28 14.00 -8.52
N ARG A 386 -44.21 13.26 -8.77
CA ARG A 386 -43.17 13.60 -9.74
C ARG A 386 -42.85 12.38 -10.62
N LYS A 387 -42.52 12.62 -11.88
CA LYS A 387 -42.02 11.56 -12.78
C LYS A 387 -40.54 11.37 -12.57
N PHE A 388 -40.15 10.13 -12.47
CA PHE A 388 -38.76 9.66 -12.34
C PHE A 388 -38.39 8.80 -13.56
N ASN A 389 -37.11 8.44 -13.65
CA ASN A 389 -36.62 7.46 -14.61
C ASN A 389 -37.48 6.19 -14.55
N PRO A 390 -37.87 5.58 -15.69
CA PRO A 390 -38.72 4.39 -15.73
C PRO A 390 -38.16 3.19 -14.91
N ASN A 391 -36.84 3.15 -14.64
CA ASN A 391 -36.20 2.13 -13.86
C ASN A 391 -36.11 2.45 -12.35
N THR A 392 -36.58 3.62 -11.92
CA THR A 392 -36.73 3.95 -10.50
C THR A 392 -37.65 2.93 -9.84
N LYS A 393 -37.17 2.31 -8.77
CA LYS A 393 -37.91 1.26 -8.08
C LYS A 393 -37.54 1.18 -6.60
N GLN A 394 -38.49 0.76 -5.80
CA GLN A 394 -38.26 0.35 -4.42
C GLN A 394 -37.99 -1.15 -4.35
N ILE A 395 -36.98 -1.55 -3.64
CA ILE A 395 -36.55 -2.95 -3.45
C ILE A 395 -36.48 -3.30 -1.96
N GLU A 396 -36.56 -4.59 -1.64
CA GLU A 396 -36.24 -5.07 -0.31
C GLU A 396 -34.73 -4.93 -0.08
N ILE A 397 -34.35 -4.29 1.04
CA ILE A 397 -32.91 -4.04 1.31
C ILE A 397 -32.15 -5.35 1.54
N SER A 398 -32.83 -6.38 2.05
CA SER A 398 -32.28 -7.72 2.25
C SER A 398 -31.73 -8.34 0.95
N ASP A 399 -32.38 -8.10 -0.19
CA ASP A 399 -31.96 -8.64 -1.49
C ASP A 399 -30.66 -7.98 -1.93
N LEU A 400 -30.57 -6.66 -1.75
CA LEU A 400 -29.35 -5.89 -2.09
C LEU A 400 -28.19 -6.28 -1.19
N VAL A 401 -28.45 -6.38 0.12
CA VAL A 401 -27.42 -6.78 1.12
C VAL A 401 -26.96 -8.20 0.89
N SER A 402 -27.86 -9.13 0.58
CA SER A 402 -27.49 -10.52 0.25
C SER A 402 -26.54 -10.57 -0.95
N LYS A 403 -26.80 -9.78 -1.98
CA LYS A 403 -25.93 -9.64 -3.14
C LYS A 403 -24.56 -9.05 -2.81
N MET A 404 -24.53 -8.02 -1.97
CA MET A 404 -23.28 -7.41 -1.49
C MET A 404 -22.47 -8.41 -0.67
N MET A 405 -23.09 -9.13 0.26
CA MET A 405 -22.41 -10.12 1.09
C MET A 405 -21.86 -11.28 0.25
N TYR A 406 -22.67 -11.78 -0.70
CA TYR A 406 -22.20 -12.79 -1.63
C TYR A 406 -20.92 -12.35 -2.35
N ASN A 407 -20.93 -11.17 -2.96
CA ASN A 407 -19.78 -10.64 -3.70
C ASN A 407 -18.57 -10.41 -2.80
N TRP A 408 -18.76 -9.90 -1.58
CA TRP A 408 -17.67 -9.67 -0.64
C TRP A 408 -17.01 -10.95 -0.17
N VAL A 409 -17.81 -11.99 0.11
CA VAL A 409 -17.31 -13.29 0.56
C VAL A 409 -16.67 -14.11 -0.57
N THR A 410 -17.28 -14.09 -1.79
CA THR A 410 -16.82 -14.95 -2.91
C THR A 410 -15.71 -14.31 -3.74
N GLU A 411 -15.80 -13.01 -3.99
CA GLU A 411 -14.85 -12.30 -4.85
C GLU A 411 -13.81 -11.49 -4.04
N GLY A 412 -14.09 -11.17 -2.77
CA GLY A 412 -13.22 -10.40 -1.88
C GLY A 412 -12.98 -8.95 -2.31
N LYS A 413 -13.65 -8.48 -3.36
CA LYS A 413 -13.37 -7.22 -4.06
C LYS A 413 -14.38 -6.11 -3.80
N LEU A 414 -15.24 -6.22 -2.81
CA LEU A 414 -16.19 -5.17 -2.45
C LEU A 414 -15.72 -4.45 -1.20
N PHE A 415 -15.35 -3.19 -1.33
CA PHE A 415 -14.93 -2.32 -0.21
C PHE A 415 -16.12 -1.51 0.33
N TRP A 416 -15.97 -0.96 1.53
CA TRP A 416 -16.95 -0.09 2.14
C TRP A 416 -16.37 1.30 2.37
N PHE A 417 -17.09 2.31 1.94
CA PHE A 417 -16.81 3.72 2.16
C PHE A 417 -18.03 4.34 2.86
N PHE A 418 -17.90 4.72 4.13
CA PHE A 418 -18.97 5.32 4.92
C PHE A 418 -18.99 6.82 4.69
N LYS A 419 -19.69 7.24 3.62
CA LYS A 419 -19.69 8.62 3.10
C LYS A 419 -19.97 9.66 4.19
N ASP A 420 -21.00 9.45 5.00
CA ASP A 420 -21.41 10.42 6.02
C ASP A 420 -20.40 10.49 7.17
N THR A 421 -19.83 9.36 7.59
CA THR A 421 -18.76 9.32 8.59
C THR A 421 -17.53 10.06 8.11
N VAL A 422 -17.11 9.84 6.86
CA VAL A 422 -15.96 10.53 6.26
C VAL A 422 -16.19 12.04 6.23
N ASN A 423 -17.33 12.48 5.71
CA ASN A 423 -17.63 13.90 5.54
C ASN A 423 -17.91 14.61 6.89
N ARG A 424 -18.44 13.90 7.88
CA ARG A 424 -18.60 14.41 9.25
C ARG A 424 -17.25 14.69 9.90
N ALA A 425 -16.28 13.78 9.71
CA ALA A 425 -14.93 13.89 10.26
C ALA A 425 -14.00 14.79 9.41
N HIS A 426 -14.43 15.23 8.24
CA HIS A 426 -13.62 16.06 7.34
C HIS A 426 -13.33 17.43 7.98
N GLU A 427 -12.05 17.74 8.22
CA GLU A 427 -11.64 19.00 8.87
C GLU A 427 -11.81 20.22 7.94
N HIS A 428 -11.66 20.05 6.62
CA HIS A 428 -11.64 21.12 5.62
C HIS A 428 -12.90 21.14 4.76
N LYS A 429 -14.09 21.25 5.37
CA LYS A 429 -15.39 21.19 4.67
C LYS A 429 -15.56 22.20 3.55
N HIS A 430 -14.86 23.34 3.63
CA HIS A 430 -14.86 24.36 2.57
C HIS A 430 -14.23 23.88 1.25
N LEU A 431 -13.46 22.79 1.29
CA LEU A 431 -12.91 22.16 0.07
C LEU A 431 -13.92 21.28 -0.66
N GLY A 432 -15.12 21.07 -0.11
CA GLY A 432 -16.19 20.28 -0.72
C GLY A 432 -16.33 18.88 -0.18
N ILE A 433 -17.07 18.04 -0.89
CA ILE A 433 -17.48 16.71 -0.44
C ILE A 433 -16.42 15.67 -0.82
N ILE A 434 -16.11 14.78 0.12
CA ILE A 434 -15.33 13.59 -0.14
C ILE A 434 -16.28 12.50 -0.64
N ARG A 435 -16.12 12.09 -1.93
CA ARG A 435 -17.02 11.18 -2.64
C ARG A 435 -16.51 9.75 -2.70
N SER A 436 -15.21 9.56 -2.61
CA SER A 436 -14.54 8.26 -2.72
C SER A 436 -13.27 8.21 -1.91
N SER A 437 -12.65 7.06 -1.91
CA SER A 437 -11.29 6.84 -1.43
C SER A 437 -10.40 6.38 -2.59
N ASN A 438 -9.11 6.14 -2.33
CA ASN A 438 -8.18 5.53 -3.28
C ASN A 438 -8.43 4.03 -3.46
N LEU A 439 -7.53 3.35 -4.17
CA LEU A 439 -7.56 1.90 -4.39
C LEU A 439 -7.59 1.09 -3.08
N CYS A 440 -6.80 1.50 -2.09
CA CYS A 440 -6.62 0.76 -0.83
C CYS A 440 -7.43 1.35 0.34
N VAL A 441 -8.31 2.29 0.08
CA VAL A 441 -9.31 2.91 0.98
C VAL A 441 -8.77 3.73 2.16
N GLU A 442 -7.46 4.03 2.22
CA GLU A 442 -6.86 4.84 3.28
C GLU A 442 -6.82 6.34 3.00
N VAL A 443 -6.89 6.75 1.73
CA VAL A 443 -6.85 8.17 1.35
C VAL A 443 -8.25 8.67 1.07
N VAL A 444 -8.70 9.67 1.82
CA VAL A 444 -10.01 10.32 1.65
C VAL A 444 -9.81 11.83 1.51
N MET A 445 -10.05 12.34 0.31
CA MET A 445 -9.89 13.75 -0.05
C MET A 445 -11.00 14.20 -1.00
N PRO A 446 -11.40 15.49 -0.98
CA PRO A 446 -12.45 16.00 -1.87
C PRO A 446 -12.01 15.97 -3.33
N THR A 447 -12.91 15.50 -4.20
CA THR A 447 -12.72 15.42 -5.65
C THR A 447 -13.97 15.93 -6.38
N ASP A 448 -13.74 16.48 -7.55
CA ASP A 448 -14.79 16.88 -8.51
C ASP A 448 -14.25 16.82 -9.94
N GLU A 449 -14.99 17.36 -10.90
CA GLU A 449 -14.57 17.40 -12.31
C GLU A 449 -13.29 18.23 -12.57
N ASN A 450 -12.91 19.10 -11.65
CA ASN A 450 -11.74 19.98 -11.77
C ASN A 450 -10.57 19.57 -10.86
N ARG A 451 -10.81 18.60 -9.96
CA ARG A 451 -9.83 18.19 -8.94
C ARG A 451 -9.61 16.70 -8.96
N THR A 452 -8.38 16.30 -9.29
CA THR A 452 -7.84 14.97 -9.04
C THR A 452 -6.97 15.02 -7.81
N ALA A 453 -7.40 14.38 -6.73
CA ALA A 453 -6.59 14.32 -5.52
C ALA A 453 -5.44 13.33 -5.67
N VAL A 454 -4.28 13.69 -5.11
CA VAL A 454 -3.05 12.88 -5.15
C VAL A 454 -2.50 12.73 -3.74
N CYS A 455 -1.93 11.56 -3.43
CA CYS A 455 -1.28 11.34 -2.15
C CYS A 455 0.06 10.62 -2.32
N ASN A 456 1.10 11.20 -1.73
CA ASN A 456 2.40 10.58 -1.55
C ASN A 456 2.42 9.90 -0.18
N LEU A 457 2.90 8.66 -0.11
CA LEU A 457 2.81 7.85 1.10
C LEU A 457 4.19 7.51 1.68
N GLY A 458 4.22 7.32 2.98
CA GLY A 458 5.34 6.78 3.73
C GLY A 458 4.86 6.22 5.06
N SER A 459 5.67 5.42 5.72
CA SER A 459 5.29 4.78 6.98
C SER A 459 6.41 4.80 8.01
N ILE A 460 6.07 5.13 9.24
CA ILE A 460 6.95 5.01 10.40
C ILE A 460 6.96 3.55 10.83
N ASN A 461 8.14 2.98 11.00
CA ASN A 461 8.30 1.61 11.46
C ASN A 461 8.36 1.58 12.98
N LEU A 462 7.24 1.31 13.63
CA LEU A 462 7.10 1.30 15.08
C LEU A 462 8.03 0.28 15.74
N SER A 463 8.34 -0.84 15.07
CA SER A 463 9.24 -1.87 15.62
C SER A 463 10.69 -1.39 15.75
N ARG A 464 11.07 -0.28 15.09
CA ARG A 464 12.40 0.35 15.14
C ARG A 464 12.46 1.61 16.00
N VAL A 465 11.34 2.00 16.58
CA VAL A 465 11.24 3.16 17.49
C VAL A 465 11.76 2.75 18.88
N GLU A 466 12.73 3.50 19.36
CA GLU A 466 13.43 3.21 20.63
C GLU A 466 12.85 3.99 21.82
N SER A 467 12.34 5.20 21.56
CA SER A 467 11.73 6.07 22.58
C SER A 467 10.71 7.02 21.96
N VAL A 468 9.96 7.77 22.79
CA VAL A 468 9.03 8.80 22.35
C VAL A 468 9.77 9.91 21.59
N GLU A 469 10.95 10.31 22.05
CA GLU A 469 11.78 11.32 21.38
C GLU A 469 12.23 10.87 20.00
N ASP A 470 12.57 9.59 19.84
CA ASP A 470 12.91 9.00 18.56
C ASP A 470 11.70 8.95 17.63
N LEU A 471 10.50 8.65 18.17
CA LEU A 471 9.24 8.72 17.42
C LEU A 471 8.95 10.13 16.93
N VAL A 472 9.08 11.13 17.79
CA VAL A 472 8.91 12.56 17.44
C VAL A 472 9.90 12.96 16.36
N ARG A 473 11.19 12.63 16.52
CA ARG A 473 12.23 12.95 15.52
C ARG A 473 11.91 12.30 14.18
N THR A 474 11.56 11.01 14.17
CA THR A 474 11.21 10.26 12.96
C THR A 474 9.97 10.86 12.27
N SER A 475 8.95 11.25 13.04
CA SER A 475 7.73 11.89 12.53
C SER A 475 8.02 13.27 11.91
N LYS A 476 8.89 14.07 12.51
CA LYS A 476 9.33 15.37 11.94
C LYS A 476 10.06 15.19 10.61
N LEU A 477 11.01 14.23 10.55
CA LEU A 477 11.74 13.92 9.32
C LEU A 477 10.80 13.37 8.23
N ALA A 478 9.85 12.50 8.59
CA ALA A 478 8.85 11.96 7.66
C ALA A 478 7.96 13.08 7.08
N THR A 479 7.53 14.05 7.89
CA THR A 479 6.74 15.20 7.45
C THR A 479 7.49 16.04 6.42
N ARG A 480 8.72 16.42 6.72
CA ARG A 480 9.55 17.24 5.81
C ARG A 480 9.88 16.47 4.53
N PHE A 481 10.27 15.20 4.65
CA PHE A 481 10.53 14.33 3.50
C PHE A 481 9.33 14.25 2.56
N LEU A 482 8.12 14.00 3.10
CA LEU A 482 6.90 13.86 2.29
C LEU A 482 6.42 15.20 1.72
N ASP A 483 6.65 16.34 2.39
CA ASP A 483 6.42 17.67 1.82
C ASP A 483 7.36 17.93 0.64
N ASP A 484 8.65 17.61 0.77
CA ASP A 484 9.64 17.76 -0.29
C ASP A 484 9.35 16.85 -1.50
N VAL A 485 8.86 15.61 -1.26
CA VAL A 485 8.44 14.70 -2.33
C VAL A 485 7.37 15.33 -3.23
N ILE A 486 6.45 16.15 -2.68
CA ILE A 486 5.41 16.82 -3.47
C ILE A 486 6.02 17.74 -4.53
N ASP A 487 7.11 18.45 -4.18
CA ASP A 487 7.75 19.41 -5.06
C ASP A 487 8.62 18.77 -6.16
N VAL A 488 9.11 17.55 -5.92
CA VAL A 488 9.94 16.80 -6.87
C VAL A 488 9.18 15.73 -7.64
N THR A 489 7.89 15.52 -7.35
CA THR A 489 7.03 14.58 -8.07
C THR A 489 6.77 15.08 -9.50
N GLU A 490 6.95 14.21 -10.47
CA GLU A 490 6.49 14.44 -11.84
C GLU A 490 5.02 14.03 -11.95
N TYR A 491 4.15 15.00 -12.26
CA TYR A 491 2.72 14.78 -12.41
C TYR A 491 2.37 14.54 -13.88
N HIS A 492 1.57 13.53 -14.15
CA HIS A 492 1.11 13.17 -15.50
C HIS A 492 -0.12 13.96 -15.95
N SER A 493 -0.72 14.76 -15.06
CA SER A 493 -1.93 15.54 -15.28
C SER A 493 -1.80 16.91 -14.62
N GLU A 494 -2.14 17.97 -15.36
CA GLU A 494 -2.19 19.34 -14.84
C GLU A 494 -3.20 19.47 -13.69
N ARG A 495 -4.33 18.76 -13.78
CA ARG A 495 -5.37 18.73 -12.75
C ARG A 495 -4.85 18.11 -11.45
N ALA A 496 -4.12 17.00 -11.56
CA ALA A 496 -3.49 16.34 -10.42
C ALA A 496 -2.40 17.22 -9.79
N GLU A 497 -1.53 17.84 -10.61
CA GLU A 497 -0.49 18.74 -10.15
C GLU A 497 -1.04 19.96 -9.42
N LYS A 498 -2.00 20.65 -10.03
CA LYS A 498 -2.65 21.83 -9.45
C LYS A 498 -3.30 21.50 -8.10
N THR A 499 -4.04 20.39 -8.04
CA THR A 499 -4.71 19.96 -6.80
C THR A 499 -3.69 19.62 -5.72
N GLN A 500 -2.65 18.86 -6.07
CA GLN A 500 -1.64 18.44 -5.09
C GLN A 500 -0.81 19.62 -4.58
N LYS A 501 -0.42 20.55 -5.44
CA LYS A 501 0.30 21.75 -5.02
C LYS A 501 -0.55 22.69 -4.15
N ALA A 502 -1.87 22.78 -4.45
CA ALA A 502 -2.78 23.59 -3.64
C ALA A 502 -3.04 22.98 -2.25
N MET A 503 -3.17 21.66 -2.13
CA MET A 503 -3.45 20.98 -0.86
C MET A 503 -2.18 20.52 -0.12
N ARG A 504 -1.13 20.20 -0.85
CA ARG A 504 0.14 19.63 -0.34
C ARG A 504 -0.09 18.43 0.60
N SER A 505 -0.94 17.51 0.21
CA SER A 505 -1.36 16.39 1.04
C SER A 505 -0.41 15.21 0.93
N PHE A 506 -0.15 14.54 2.04
CA PHE A 506 0.57 13.27 2.10
C PHE A 506 -0.09 12.33 3.09
N GLY A 507 0.25 11.04 3.03
CA GLY A 507 -0.21 10.03 3.97
C GLY A 507 0.95 9.38 4.70
N CYS A 508 1.26 9.86 5.89
CA CYS A 508 2.18 9.18 6.79
C CYS A 508 1.41 8.15 7.61
N GLY A 509 1.73 6.87 7.42
CA GLY A 509 1.15 5.76 8.16
C GLY A 509 2.15 5.10 9.09
N THR A 510 1.84 3.87 9.49
CA THR A 510 2.68 3.04 10.36
C THR A 510 2.81 1.62 9.82
N ILE A 511 3.92 0.95 10.17
CA ILE A 511 4.12 -0.49 10.08
C ILE A 511 4.70 -0.98 11.41
N GLY A 512 4.68 -2.29 11.66
CA GLY A 512 5.35 -2.90 12.79
C GLY A 512 4.65 -2.80 14.14
N GLU A 513 3.37 -2.41 14.19
CA GLU A 513 2.65 -2.29 15.47
C GLU A 513 2.50 -3.64 16.17
N ALA A 514 2.07 -4.70 15.44
CA ALA A 514 1.93 -6.03 16.04
C ALA A 514 3.26 -6.57 16.59
N GLU A 515 4.37 -6.26 15.91
CA GLU A 515 5.71 -6.58 16.36
C GLU A 515 6.12 -5.75 17.60
N TYR A 516 5.83 -4.43 17.57
CA TYR A 516 6.10 -3.52 18.68
C TYR A 516 5.46 -3.99 19.98
N ILE A 517 4.17 -4.39 19.95
CA ILE A 517 3.47 -4.88 21.14
C ILE A 517 3.90 -6.29 21.54
N ALA A 518 4.13 -7.19 20.58
CA ALA A 518 4.54 -8.56 20.88
C ALA A 518 5.92 -8.63 21.56
N THR A 519 6.89 -7.82 21.11
CA THR A 519 8.22 -7.73 21.73
C THR A 519 8.18 -7.13 23.15
N ARG A 520 7.12 -6.41 23.49
CA ARG A 520 6.84 -5.86 24.83
C ARG A 520 5.90 -6.72 25.66
N GLN A 521 5.58 -7.93 25.16
CA GLN A 521 4.69 -8.88 25.83
C GLN A 521 3.28 -8.33 26.09
N ILE A 522 2.76 -7.54 25.13
CA ILE A 522 1.42 -6.97 25.17
C ILE A 522 0.52 -7.74 24.20
N HIS A 523 -0.65 -8.18 24.64
CA HIS A 523 -1.62 -8.85 23.80
C HIS A 523 -2.40 -7.86 22.92
N TYR A 524 -2.60 -8.22 21.64
CA TYR A 524 -3.40 -7.42 20.71
C TYR A 524 -4.83 -7.23 21.24
N GLY A 525 -5.28 -5.99 21.35
CA GLY A 525 -6.61 -5.60 21.83
C GLY A 525 -6.76 -5.58 23.36
N SER A 526 -5.70 -5.82 24.14
CA SER A 526 -5.74 -5.66 25.59
C SER A 526 -5.84 -4.17 26.00
N PRO A 527 -6.20 -3.88 27.25
CA PRO A 527 -6.19 -2.50 27.77
C PRO A 527 -4.84 -1.81 27.60
N GLU A 528 -3.74 -2.53 27.80
CA GLU A 528 -2.38 -2.03 27.64
C GLU A 528 -2.12 -1.68 26.17
N HIS A 529 -2.59 -2.50 25.22
CA HIS A 529 -2.50 -2.20 23.80
C HIS A 529 -3.26 -0.93 23.41
N ILE A 530 -4.45 -0.72 24.02
CA ILE A 530 -5.23 0.49 23.77
C ILE A 530 -4.49 1.75 24.23
N GLU A 531 -3.80 1.69 25.38
CA GLU A 531 -2.99 2.82 25.84
C GLU A 531 -1.77 3.07 24.91
N VAL A 532 -1.12 2.00 24.45
CA VAL A 532 -0.05 2.09 23.42
C VAL A 532 -0.56 2.75 22.14
N ILE A 533 -1.75 2.39 21.65
CA ILE A 533 -2.35 3.02 20.47
C ILE A 533 -2.52 4.53 20.70
N LYS A 534 -3.09 4.94 21.82
CA LYS A 534 -3.32 6.36 22.12
C LYS A 534 -2.01 7.14 22.20
N GLU A 535 -1.00 6.57 22.85
CA GLU A 535 0.31 7.20 22.99
C GLU A 535 1.01 7.34 21.62
N LEU A 536 1.15 6.25 20.87
CA LEU A 536 1.89 6.24 19.60
C LEU A 536 1.18 7.10 18.54
N TYR A 537 -0.11 6.85 18.30
CA TYR A 537 -0.85 7.57 17.25
C TYR A 537 -1.14 9.02 17.63
N GLY A 538 -1.36 9.29 18.91
CA GLY A 538 -1.47 10.66 19.43
C GLY A 538 -0.18 11.44 19.23
N THR A 539 0.96 10.86 19.57
CA THR A 539 2.29 11.47 19.36
C THR A 539 2.57 11.72 17.88
N ILE A 540 2.34 10.72 17.02
CA ILE A 540 2.55 10.87 15.57
C ILE A 540 1.67 11.99 15.02
N SER A 541 0.35 11.92 15.23
CA SER A 541 -0.62 12.87 14.68
C SER A 541 -0.32 14.31 15.11
N ASN A 542 -0.02 14.53 16.38
CA ASN A 542 0.36 15.85 16.91
C ASN A 542 1.65 16.34 16.28
N THR A 543 2.69 15.49 16.21
CA THR A 543 3.99 15.86 15.63
C THR A 543 3.88 16.20 14.14
N LEU A 544 3.12 15.41 13.36
CA LEU A 544 2.89 15.69 11.93
C LEU A 544 2.21 17.05 11.75
N LYS A 545 1.20 17.36 12.59
CA LYS A 545 0.48 18.63 12.54
C LYS A 545 1.36 19.81 12.93
N GLU A 546 2.07 19.71 14.05
CA GLU A 546 2.97 20.76 14.54
C GLU A 546 4.09 21.04 13.53
N THR A 547 4.72 19.99 12.98
CA THR A 547 5.75 20.13 11.96
C THR A 547 5.21 20.78 10.69
N SER A 548 3.99 20.43 10.27
CA SER A 548 3.35 21.06 9.12
C SER A 548 3.05 22.55 9.36
N ILE A 549 2.75 22.96 10.61
CA ILE A 549 2.62 24.37 11.00
C ILE A 549 4.00 25.07 11.01
N GLU A 550 5.05 24.40 11.48
CA GLU A 550 6.44 24.90 11.43
C GLU A 550 6.87 25.14 9.98
N LEU A 551 6.63 24.17 9.09
CA LEU A 551 6.91 24.29 7.65
C LEU A 551 6.09 25.40 6.97
N ALA A 552 4.84 25.61 7.40
CA ALA A 552 4.03 26.73 6.89
C ALA A 552 4.65 28.11 7.24
N LYS A 553 5.28 28.25 8.40
CA LYS A 553 6.02 29.47 8.77
C LYS A 553 7.31 29.61 7.99
N GLU A 554 8.00 28.50 7.71
CA GLU A 554 9.27 28.48 6.97
C GLU A 554 9.07 28.72 5.46
N ARG A 555 8.05 28.09 4.85
CA ARG A 555 7.90 27.95 3.39
C ARG A 555 6.56 28.47 2.84
N GLY A 556 5.71 29.02 3.70
CA GLY A 556 4.34 29.41 3.37
C GLY A 556 3.33 28.28 3.55
N SER A 557 2.10 28.65 3.83
CA SER A 557 0.96 27.74 3.95
C SER A 557 0.61 27.11 2.60
N CYS A 558 -0.10 25.98 2.59
CA CYS A 558 -0.74 25.53 1.38
C CYS A 558 -1.88 26.48 0.99
N GLU A 559 -2.14 26.58 -0.30
CA GLU A 559 -3.19 27.49 -0.84
C GLU A 559 -4.57 27.13 -0.30
N ALA A 560 -4.86 25.82 -0.20
CA ALA A 560 -6.17 25.29 0.17
C ALA A 560 -6.53 25.54 1.65
N VAL A 561 -5.52 25.59 2.55
CA VAL A 561 -5.74 25.71 4.01
C VAL A 561 -4.70 26.66 4.62
N PRO A 562 -5.09 27.90 4.91
CA PRO A 562 -4.18 28.87 5.57
C PRO A 562 -3.70 28.40 6.94
N GLY A 563 -2.45 28.70 7.27
CA GLY A 563 -1.84 28.42 8.58
C GLY A 563 -1.20 27.04 8.72
N ILE A 564 -1.35 26.17 7.71
CA ILE A 564 -0.71 24.85 7.68
C ILE A 564 -0.09 24.56 6.31
N ARG A 565 1.02 23.81 6.28
CA ARG A 565 1.71 23.46 5.02
C ARG A 565 1.02 22.33 4.27
N ASN A 566 0.44 21.36 4.98
CA ASN A 566 -0.11 20.14 4.43
C ASN A 566 -1.56 19.94 4.91
N ALA A 567 -2.52 19.97 4.01
CA ALA A 567 -3.95 19.90 4.36
C ALA A 567 -4.30 18.55 5.03
N TYR A 568 -3.78 17.43 4.49
CA TYR A 568 -3.94 16.09 5.06
C TYR A 568 -2.56 15.48 5.27
N ARG A 569 -2.39 14.67 6.33
CA ARG A 569 -1.08 14.24 6.80
C ARG A 569 -0.97 12.76 7.14
N MET A 570 -2.06 12.12 7.54
CA MET A 570 -2.00 10.76 8.06
C MET A 570 -2.98 9.82 7.38
N ALA A 571 -2.47 8.73 6.81
CA ALA A 571 -3.23 7.64 6.22
C ALA A 571 -2.51 6.31 6.49
N ILE A 572 -3.24 5.27 6.88
CA ILE A 572 -2.64 3.97 7.17
C ILE A 572 -2.92 3.02 6.03
N ALA A 573 -1.91 2.85 5.17
CA ALA A 573 -1.93 1.97 4.00
C ALA A 573 -1.71 0.50 4.37
N PRO A 574 -2.00 -0.46 3.47
CA PRO A 574 -1.77 -1.89 3.73
C PRO A 574 -0.29 -2.26 3.84
N ASN A 575 0.61 -1.55 3.15
CA ASN A 575 2.07 -1.63 3.24
C ASN A 575 2.71 -3.03 3.01
N THR A 576 2.12 -3.91 2.21
CA THR A 576 2.60 -5.30 2.04
C THR A 576 4.06 -5.36 1.56
N SER A 577 4.43 -4.66 0.48
CA SER A 577 5.81 -4.70 -0.04
C SER A 577 6.80 -3.94 0.83
N THR A 578 6.39 -2.79 1.36
CA THR A 578 7.26 -1.94 2.18
C THR A 578 7.53 -2.54 3.56
N SER A 579 6.59 -3.32 4.11
CA SER A 579 6.83 -4.09 5.34
C SER A 579 7.79 -5.26 5.11
N LEU A 580 7.67 -5.98 3.99
CA LEU A 580 8.63 -7.02 3.61
C LEU A 580 10.03 -6.43 3.42
N PHE A 581 10.14 -5.27 2.74
CA PHE A 581 11.40 -4.54 2.60
C PHE A 581 12.01 -4.20 3.97
N ALA A 582 11.21 -3.68 4.89
CA ALA A 582 11.68 -3.30 6.22
C ALA A 582 11.89 -4.50 7.17
N GLY A 583 11.49 -5.71 6.77
CA GLY A 583 11.49 -6.87 7.66
C GLY A 583 10.57 -6.70 8.87
N SER A 584 9.39 -6.09 8.66
CA SER A 584 8.44 -5.72 9.72
C SER A 584 7.02 -6.21 9.39
N VAL A 585 6.08 -6.08 10.34
CA VAL A 585 4.67 -6.42 10.14
C VAL A 585 3.95 -5.29 9.40
N ALA A 586 3.08 -5.64 8.45
CA ALA A 586 2.36 -4.68 7.62
C ALA A 586 1.30 -3.88 8.40
N SER A 587 1.20 -2.58 8.11
CA SER A 587 0.15 -1.69 8.63
C SER A 587 0.09 -1.69 10.18
N CYS A 588 -1.10 -1.46 10.73
CA CYS A 588 -1.45 -1.62 12.15
C CYS A 588 -2.21 -2.93 12.43
N GLU A 589 -2.22 -3.85 11.46
CA GLU A 589 -2.95 -5.12 11.55
C GLU A 589 -2.15 -6.17 12.34
N PRO A 590 -2.81 -7.17 12.95
CA PRO A 590 -2.13 -8.34 13.50
C PRO A 590 -1.48 -9.16 12.37
N ILE A 591 -0.57 -10.06 12.73
CA ILE A 591 0.07 -10.94 11.75
C ILE A 591 -0.96 -11.86 11.08
N TYR A 592 -0.75 -12.15 9.79
CA TYR A 592 -1.57 -13.11 9.06
C TYR A 592 -1.37 -14.54 9.58
N ALA A 593 -0.12 -14.92 9.79
CA ALA A 593 0.30 -16.14 10.46
C ALA A 593 1.75 -15.96 10.97
N LYS A 594 2.17 -16.82 11.92
CA LYS A 594 3.54 -16.82 12.46
C LYS A 594 4.58 -17.26 11.42
N GLU A 595 4.18 -18.12 10.51
CA GLU A 595 4.94 -18.57 9.33
C GLU A 595 4.02 -18.54 8.10
N THR A 596 4.47 -17.95 7.00
CA THR A 596 3.77 -17.88 5.72
C THR A 596 4.72 -18.20 4.57
N VAL A 597 4.16 -18.46 3.41
CA VAL A 597 4.92 -18.57 2.16
C VAL A 597 4.45 -17.45 1.23
N GLU A 598 5.36 -16.54 0.95
CA GLU A 598 5.11 -15.51 -0.06
C GLU A 598 5.30 -16.10 -1.44
N ILE A 599 4.29 -15.92 -2.29
CA ILE A 599 4.30 -16.40 -3.67
C ILE A 599 4.48 -15.21 -4.60
N SER A 600 5.65 -15.10 -5.22
CA SER A 600 5.95 -14.04 -6.18
C SER A 600 6.21 -14.60 -7.57
N LYS A 601 6.20 -13.74 -8.60
CA LYS A 601 6.61 -14.10 -9.97
C LYS A 601 8.04 -14.65 -10.02
N LEU A 602 8.87 -14.35 -9.02
CA LEU A 602 10.29 -14.67 -8.91
C LEU A 602 10.56 -15.88 -8.00
N GLY A 603 9.51 -16.60 -7.57
CA GLY A 603 9.59 -17.79 -6.74
C GLY A 603 8.92 -17.61 -5.38
N ASN A 604 8.81 -18.72 -4.66
CA ASN A 604 8.19 -18.78 -3.34
C ASN A 604 9.27 -18.68 -2.27
N TYR A 605 9.00 -17.94 -1.19
CA TYR A 605 9.91 -17.90 -0.06
C TYR A 605 9.15 -17.81 1.27
N LYS A 606 9.77 -18.37 2.31
CA LYS A 606 9.19 -18.37 3.66
C LYS A 606 9.35 -17.01 4.31
N VAL A 607 8.31 -16.56 4.97
CA VAL A 607 8.26 -15.35 5.80
C VAL A 607 7.87 -15.77 7.21
N ILE A 608 8.75 -15.48 8.16
CA ILE A 608 8.50 -15.66 9.60
C ILE A 608 8.14 -14.31 10.19
N ALA A 609 7.24 -14.29 11.16
CA ALA A 609 6.91 -13.06 11.89
C ALA A 609 8.18 -12.41 12.43
N PRO A 610 8.43 -11.12 12.17
CA PRO A 610 9.69 -10.46 12.51
C PRO A 610 9.96 -10.50 14.01
N ASN A 611 11.23 -10.65 14.40
CA ASN A 611 11.70 -10.68 15.80
C ASN A 611 10.99 -11.70 16.72
N ILE A 612 10.30 -12.71 16.14
CA ILE A 612 9.66 -13.77 16.91
C ILE A 612 10.71 -14.66 17.60
N ASN A 613 10.47 -14.99 18.85
CA ASN A 613 11.29 -15.88 19.66
C ASN A 613 10.42 -16.57 20.73
N ILE A 614 11.04 -17.42 21.54
CA ILE A 614 10.32 -18.21 22.55
C ILE A 614 9.61 -17.34 23.61
N ASP A 615 10.15 -16.16 23.92
CA ASP A 615 9.62 -15.29 24.98
C ASP A 615 8.40 -14.48 24.49
N ASN A 616 8.29 -14.21 23.20
CA ASN A 616 7.25 -13.35 22.63
C ASN A 616 6.27 -14.05 21.69
N ILE A 617 6.50 -15.29 21.31
CA ILE A 617 5.65 -16.04 20.34
C ILE A 617 4.17 -16.13 20.77
N ALA A 618 3.86 -16.10 22.06
CA ALA A 618 2.50 -16.14 22.59
C ALA A 618 1.74 -14.82 22.34
N TYR A 619 2.46 -13.71 22.19
CA TYR A 619 1.89 -12.38 21.97
C TYR A 619 1.65 -12.07 20.49
N TYR A 620 2.25 -12.83 19.57
CA TYR A 620 1.95 -12.78 18.15
C TYR A 620 0.62 -13.49 17.86
N ARG A 621 -0.47 -12.71 17.82
CA ARG A 621 -1.81 -13.22 17.54
C ARG A 621 -2.08 -13.22 16.03
N ASN A 622 -2.57 -14.35 15.54
CA ASN A 622 -3.02 -14.49 14.16
C ASN A 622 -4.32 -13.70 13.95
N ALA A 623 -4.43 -12.96 12.85
CA ALA A 623 -5.60 -12.14 12.53
C ALA A 623 -6.92 -12.93 12.52
N PHE A 624 -6.89 -14.21 12.11
CA PHE A 624 -8.08 -15.10 12.13
C PHE A 624 -8.47 -15.61 13.51
N GLU A 625 -7.58 -15.50 14.51
CA GLU A 625 -7.82 -15.95 15.89
C GLU A 625 -8.29 -14.80 16.79
N ILE A 626 -8.25 -13.57 16.29
CA ILE A 626 -8.70 -12.38 17.00
C ILE A 626 -10.17 -12.14 16.68
N ASP A 627 -10.99 -11.85 17.72
CA ASP A 627 -12.37 -11.40 17.49
C ASP A 627 -12.36 -10.14 16.61
N GLN A 628 -13.04 -10.20 15.48
CA GLN A 628 -13.09 -9.11 14.52
C GLN A 628 -13.68 -7.81 15.10
N LYS A 629 -14.45 -7.93 16.18
CA LYS A 629 -14.92 -6.76 16.95
C LYS A 629 -13.74 -6.05 17.61
N VAL A 630 -12.74 -6.78 18.10
CA VAL A 630 -11.53 -6.20 18.70
C VAL A 630 -10.72 -5.45 17.64
N LEU A 631 -10.60 -6.01 16.41
CA LEU A 631 -9.94 -5.32 15.28
C LEU A 631 -10.67 -4.01 14.94
N ILE A 632 -12.00 -4.04 14.86
CA ILE A 632 -12.82 -2.86 14.60
C ILE A 632 -12.63 -1.82 15.72
N ASP A 633 -12.70 -2.25 16.99
CA ASP A 633 -12.62 -1.34 18.13
C ASP A 633 -11.23 -0.68 18.26
N THR A 634 -10.16 -1.44 18.07
CA THR A 634 -8.79 -0.90 18.08
C THR A 634 -8.57 0.08 16.93
N ASN A 635 -9.08 -0.21 15.73
CA ASN A 635 -8.98 0.71 14.60
C ASN A 635 -9.89 1.94 14.76
N ALA A 636 -11.02 1.83 15.45
CA ALA A 636 -11.84 2.98 15.80
C ALA A 636 -11.10 3.96 16.74
N ILE A 637 -10.24 3.45 17.62
CA ILE A 637 -9.38 4.29 18.46
C ILE A 637 -8.30 4.97 17.62
N ARG A 638 -7.61 4.22 16.71
CA ARG A 638 -6.62 4.79 15.79
C ARG A 638 -7.23 5.85 14.89
N GLN A 639 -8.46 5.62 14.40
CA GLN A 639 -9.16 6.56 13.50
C GLN A 639 -9.38 7.95 14.12
N GLN A 640 -9.37 8.08 15.44
CA GLN A 640 -9.47 9.38 16.11
C GLN A 640 -8.23 10.26 15.89
N PHE A 641 -7.09 9.66 15.58
CA PHE A 641 -5.82 10.34 15.33
C PHE A 641 -5.48 10.46 13.83
N VAL A 642 -6.16 9.68 12.97
CA VAL A 642 -5.92 9.61 11.53
C VAL A 642 -6.88 10.54 10.80
N ASP A 643 -6.36 11.62 10.24
CA ASP A 643 -7.17 12.62 9.52
C ASP A 643 -7.78 12.07 8.23
N MET A 644 -7.11 11.19 7.50
CA MET A 644 -7.70 10.43 6.40
C MET A 644 -8.32 9.11 6.89
N SER A 645 -7.90 7.95 6.40
CA SER A 645 -8.52 6.66 6.77
C SER A 645 -7.48 5.55 7.01
N ILE A 646 -7.97 4.37 7.33
CA ILE A 646 -7.20 3.16 7.62
C ILE A 646 -7.66 2.04 6.70
N SER A 647 -6.72 1.38 6.00
CA SER A 647 -7.00 0.18 5.20
C SER A 647 -7.21 -1.04 6.08
N GLN A 648 -8.39 -1.14 6.68
CA GLN A 648 -8.71 -2.26 7.57
C GLN A 648 -9.36 -3.42 6.82
N SER A 649 -8.75 -4.61 6.91
CA SER A 649 -9.37 -5.88 6.47
C SER A 649 -10.13 -6.56 7.60
N LEU A 650 -11.08 -7.45 7.23
CA LEU A 650 -11.69 -8.42 8.13
C LEU A 650 -11.17 -9.82 7.83
N TYR A 651 -10.83 -10.58 8.85
CA TYR A 651 -10.23 -11.91 8.76
C TYR A 651 -11.17 -12.96 9.35
N ILE A 652 -11.84 -13.73 8.52
CA ILE A 652 -12.89 -14.64 8.99
C ILE A 652 -12.62 -16.04 8.45
N ASP A 653 -12.57 -17.03 9.36
CA ASP A 653 -12.69 -18.43 8.97
C ASP A 653 -14.16 -18.69 8.60
N ALA A 654 -14.42 -18.83 7.30
CA ALA A 654 -15.79 -19.00 6.82
C ALA A 654 -16.43 -20.34 7.27
N THR A 655 -15.62 -21.30 7.69
CA THR A 655 -16.05 -22.63 8.11
C THR A 655 -16.20 -22.78 9.61
N ASP A 656 -15.50 -21.96 10.36
CA ASP A 656 -15.53 -21.94 11.83
C ASP A 656 -15.49 -20.51 12.34
N TYR A 657 -16.67 -19.87 12.35
CA TYR A 657 -16.78 -18.48 12.78
C TYR A 657 -16.37 -18.32 14.24
N MET A 658 -15.21 -17.73 14.46
CA MET A 658 -14.65 -17.41 15.78
C MET A 658 -14.55 -18.61 16.74
N GLY A 659 -14.24 -19.81 16.22
CA GLY A 659 -14.09 -21.01 17.04
C GLY A 659 -15.42 -21.56 17.60
N THR A 660 -16.55 -21.16 17.01
CA THR A 660 -17.88 -21.60 17.49
C THR A 660 -18.35 -22.92 16.90
N GLY A 661 -17.57 -23.54 15.99
CA GLY A 661 -17.92 -24.77 15.29
C GLY A 661 -19.00 -24.60 14.20
N ARG A 662 -19.44 -23.38 13.90
CA ARG A 662 -20.42 -23.09 12.85
C ARG A 662 -19.82 -22.22 11.74
N PRO A 663 -20.32 -22.32 10.50
CA PRO A 663 -19.90 -21.40 9.44
C PRO A 663 -20.39 -19.98 9.71
N VAL A 664 -19.69 -19.01 9.13
CA VAL A 664 -20.08 -17.60 9.16
C VAL A 664 -21.42 -17.42 8.42
N SER A 665 -22.30 -16.60 8.97
CA SER A 665 -23.55 -16.19 8.32
C SER A 665 -23.47 -14.77 7.77
N ALA A 666 -24.31 -14.43 6.79
CA ALA A 666 -24.43 -13.06 6.30
C ALA A 666 -24.76 -12.06 7.43
N ILE A 667 -25.55 -12.49 8.42
CA ILE A 667 -25.92 -11.69 9.58
C ILE A 667 -24.69 -11.35 10.45
N ASP A 668 -23.76 -12.30 10.62
CA ASP A 668 -22.54 -12.05 11.38
C ASP A 668 -21.70 -10.95 10.72
N ILE A 669 -21.56 -11.02 9.38
CA ILE A 669 -20.82 -10.04 8.60
C ILE A 669 -21.50 -8.67 8.65
N ILE A 670 -22.83 -8.61 8.50
CA ILE A 670 -23.61 -7.37 8.60
C ILE A 670 -23.42 -6.72 9.98
N LYS A 671 -23.41 -7.51 11.05
CA LYS A 671 -23.15 -6.99 12.41
C LYS A 671 -21.77 -6.35 12.54
N LEU A 672 -20.75 -6.89 11.87
CA LEU A 672 -19.41 -6.29 11.86
C LEU A 672 -19.38 -4.98 11.07
N ILE A 673 -20.06 -4.91 9.92
CA ILE A 673 -20.19 -3.66 9.14
C ILE A 673 -20.89 -2.58 9.94
N ILE A 674 -22.04 -2.92 10.56
CA ILE A 674 -22.79 -2.00 11.41
C ILE A 674 -21.93 -1.53 12.60
N ARG A 675 -21.13 -2.44 13.19
CA ARG A 675 -20.21 -2.07 14.27
C ARG A 675 -19.15 -1.09 13.79
N ALA A 676 -18.51 -1.37 12.65
CA ALA A 676 -17.49 -0.50 12.07
C ALA A 676 -18.04 0.91 11.85
N HIS A 677 -19.19 1.03 11.21
CA HIS A 677 -19.89 2.30 11.02
C HIS A 677 -20.21 2.99 12.35
N SER A 678 -20.82 2.27 13.32
CA SER A 678 -21.23 2.84 14.62
C SER A 678 -20.05 3.28 15.49
N LYS A 679 -18.85 2.73 15.25
CA LYS A 679 -17.62 3.09 15.93
C LYS A 679 -16.85 4.22 15.22
N GLY A 680 -17.36 4.72 14.10
CA GLY A 680 -16.79 5.85 13.37
C GLY A 680 -15.64 5.50 12.45
N LEU A 681 -15.48 4.24 12.05
CA LEU A 681 -14.57 3.89 10.97
C LEU A 681 -15.04 4.51 9.65
N LYS A 682 -14.10 5.01 8.87
CA LYS A 682 -14.38 5.68 7.59
C LYS A 682 -14.53 4.68 6.45
N THR A 683 -13.79 3.55 6.51
CA THR A 683 -13.73 2.54 5.44
C THR A 683 -13.55 1.13 5.98
N LEU A 684 -13.90 0.11 5.16
CA LEU A 684 -13.46 -1.28 5.31
C LEU A 684 -12.90 -1.76 3.98
N TYR A 685 -11.80 -2.51 4.05
CA TYR A 685 -11.03 -2.96 2.90
C TYR A 685 -11.41 -4.40 2.51
N TYR A 686 -10.49 -5.35 2.62
CA TYR A 686 -10.74 -6.73 2.20
C TYR A 686 -11.56 -7.53 3.21
N PHE A 687 -12.37 -8.44 2.68
CA PHE A 687 -12.82 -9.62 3.39
C PHE A 687 -11.87 -10.77 3.08
N ARG A 688 -11.06 -11.16 4.06
CA ARG A 688 -10.12 -12.27 3.91
C ARG A 688 -10.71 -13.50 4.56
N SER A 689 -10.91 -14.57 3.76
CA SER A 689 -11.41 -15.85 4.26
C SER A 689 -10.30 -16.91 4.26
N LYS A 690 -10.33 -17.78 5.27
CA LYS A 690 -9.46 -18.96 5.34
C LYS A 690 -10.08 -20.06 4.48
N ALA A 691 -9.33 -20.61 3.51
CA ALA A 691 -9.78 -21.73 2.71
C ALA A 691 -9.89 -23.01 3.56
N LYS A 692 -10.85 -23.90 3.26
CA LYS A 692 -10.91 -25.24 3.87
C LYS A 692 -9.56 -25.95 3.69
N LYS A 693 -9.04 -26.54 4.76
CA LYS A 693 -7.93 -27.50 4.73
C LYS A 693 -8.36 -28.77 3.98
N ASN A 694 -8.33 -28.75 2.66
CA ASN A 694 -8.33 -29.93 1.85
C ASN A 694 -7.42 -29.71 0.66
N ASP A 695 -6.20 -29.29 0.91
CA ASP A 695 -5.09 -29.59 0.02
C ASP A 695 -3.80 -29.07 0.66
N SER A 696 -2.86 -29.94 0.76
CA SER A 696 -1.48 -29.77 1.14
C SER A 696 -0.72 -28.85 0.17
N ALA A 697 -1.10 -27.62 0.10
CA ALA A 697 -0.33 -26.48 -0.35
C ALA A 697 -1.17 -25.25 -0.02
N ILE A 698 -0.68 -24.38 0.85
CA ILE A 698 -1.14 -23.01 0.92
C ILE A 698 -0.69 -22.36 -0.39
N THR A 699 -1.40 -22.70 -1.46
CA THR A 699 -1.30 -21.94 -2.70
C THR A 699 -2.06 -20.65 -2.43
N GLY A 700 -1.39 -19.51 -2.54
CA GLY A 700 -1.97 -18.17 -2.42
C GLY A 700 -3.09 -17.83 -3.43
N LYS A 701 -3.78 -18.84 -3.94
CA LYS A 701 -4.94 -18.72 -4.84
C LYS A 701 -6.28 -18.47 -4.15
N GLY A 702 -6.32 -18.45 -2.82
CA GLY A 702 -7.53 -18.10 -2.06
C GLY A 702 -7.56 -16.66 -1.53
N GLY A 703 -6.44 -15.99 -1.47
CA GLY A 703 -6.36 -14.56 -1.26
C GLY A 703 -6.16 -13.87 -2.61
N ILE A 704 -7.10 -13.07 -3.04
CA ILE A 704 -6.89 -12.18 -4.17
C ILE A 704 -5.82 -11.21 -3.72
N THR A 705 -4.56 -11.55 -4.00
CA THR A 705 -3.47 -10.58 -3.90
C THR A 705 -3.72 -9.56 -4.99
N CYS A 706 -4.16 -8.38 -4.60
CA CYS A 706 -4.18 -7.24 -5.48
C CYS A 706 -2.73 -6.93 -5.87
N SER A 707 -2.34 -7.28 -7.10
CA SER A 707 -1.04 -6.87 -7.64
C SER A 707 -0.92 -5.32 -7.67
N GLY A 708 -2.04 -4.61 -7.57
CA GLY A 708 -2.12 -3.15 -7.41
C GLY A 708 -1.98 -2.64 -5.97
N CYS A 709 -2.22 -3.49 -4.95
CA CYS A 709 -2.15 -3.13 -3.54
C CYS A 709 -0.83 -3.55 -2.86
N GLU A 710 0.10 -4.13 -3.61
CA GLU A 710 1.46 -4.43 -3.17
C GLU A 710 2.32 -3.14 -3.10
N ASN A 711 1.80 -2.09 -2.46
CA ASN A 711 2.57 -0.88 -2.15
C ASN A 711 3.31 -1.03 -0.85
#